data_9db5bbfb4229228d30f8ba6c2b97385e
#
_entry.id   9db5bbfb4229228d30f8ba6c2b97385e
#
_cell.length_a   1.000
_cell.length_b   1.000
_cell.length_c   1.000
_cell.angle_alpha   90.00
_cell.angle_beta   90.00
_cell.angle_gamma   90.00
#
_symmetry.space_group_name_H-M   'P 1'
#
loop_
_entity.id
_entity.type
_entity.pdbx_description
1 polymer ?
#
loop_
_entity_poly.entity_id
_entity_poly.type
_entity_poly.pdbx_seq_one_letter_code
_entity_poly.pdbx_strand_id
1 'polypeptide(L)'
;MISLWQSACQDTPKRPSARVEDGHFVLTVNGNRDNWAAITQAAGVPQSATTTIDGDTMTVRWPSVADQIFGADGHIAQLLPNYEVRRPQLHMARLVQRAIEMREPAVVEAGTGTGKSYAYAAVCMALNKKVIISTSNKALQMQLVEKDLPFLQRIWPGKKVAVSVGKGNYACRFKCGEGGEAISGNELFDWYQRTATGNTEEIDFAVNYKDVAKLTVDDECTGKHCPLYDGCFYYRARAALQNADVVVTNHALLCIDQIAEGHILPPCDVVVVDEAHKLPDYMRGARGAEFTIAQVQRTISLAEGYADMDAIGDAMDALLTLERSIGFQTARTTESQVQIQRDETIDGAQNLSEILLSIADDVWPEDELPSDPDEKKLARRAQRIRNMAGKLAMLAGPTIDGYVRWIEQSRNGDPAKLCAQPFDVSHWIAQLAGVNAVPVAQQPDYTRCERCHRTLSAEKVAILDGKPYGPDCIHHVDLMGDAETVNLSDWLALDRTEQPLLTYSAKATVFCSATLAAPDMAHFMRQAGLPDALQMQAASPFDYAGNALLYLPSGTAPAPSAPNWLAWAIDEMRQLVLAARGGAFLLFTSYNAMNRAAAELGPIFAKRGLTVLVQGELAKLETARRFRSDGNAVLFATKSFFEGVSIDGAALRLVVVDKMPFEAPTPLTQAMEADLLDKGRAAGMQGKSLEMYPFNALRVPRMIIELKQALGRLIRTSTDTGVMAVLDSRVRASMYGRSAVIPSLPPAQLVSRIELVQSFYGTLPPVSVKLTAPPAEVREEKRKAEAKKFKAILAATAADRLSDEIPF
;
A
#
# COMPACT_ATOMS: atom_id res chain seq x y z
N MET A 1 -11.65 26.70 11.42
CA MET A 1 -10.24 26.82 11.87
C MET A 1 -9.25 26.97 10.71
N ILE A 2 -9.38 26.18 9.62
CA ILE A 2 -8.51 26.31 8.43
C ILE A 2 -8.79 27.60 7.67
N SER A 3 -10.05 28.04 7.57
CA SER A 3 -10.44 29.33 6.97
C SER A 3 -9.83 30.50 7.72
N LEU A 4 -9.81 30.48 9.05
CA LEU A 4 -9.14 31.50 9.87
C LEU A 4 -7.63 31.53 9.63
N TRP A 5 -7.02 30.38 9.40
CA TRP A 5 -5.58 30.28 9.08
C TRP A 5 -5.25 30.82 7.68
N GLN A 6 -6.12 30.51 6.70
CA GLN A 6 -5.97 31.01 5.33
C GLN A 6 -6.28 32.51 5.21
N SER A 7 -7.32 32.99 5.89
CA SER A 7 -7.67 34.42 5.94
C SER A 7 -6.60 35.24 6.66
N ALA A 8 -6.11 34.78 7.81
CA ALA A 8 -5.01 35.42 8.52
C ALA A 8 -3.68 35.44 7.75
N CYS A 9 -3.53 34.55 6.75
CA CYS A 9 -2.34 34.50 5.87
C CYS A 9 -2.47 35.37 4.61
N GLN A 10 -3.68 35.78 4.21
CA GLN A 10 -3.88 36.63 3.01
C GLN A 10 -3.34 38.03 3.17
N ASP A 11 -3.38 38.61 4.37
CA ASP A 11 -2.85 39.93 4.69
C ASP A 11 -1.37 39.93 5.17
N THR A 12 -0.74 38.76 5.25
CA THR A 12 0.67 38.68 5.65
C THR A 12 1.56 38.51 4.43
N PRO A 13 2.58 39.36 4.23
CA PRO A 13 3.50 39.25 3.08
C PRO A 13 4.36 37.99 3.09
N LYS A 14 4.28 37.17 4.15
CA LYS A 14 4.95 35.87 4.26
C LYS A 14 4.08 34.91 5.07
N ARG A 15 3.87 33.68 4.58
CA ARG A 15 3.23 32.61 5.34
C ARG A 15 3.91 32.44 6.70
N PRO A 16 3.15 32.12 7.79
CA PRO A 16 3.73 31.74 9.06
C PRO A 16 4.72 30.58 8.86
N SER A 17 5.86 30.64 9.50
CA SER A 17 6.86 29.58 9.45
C SER A 17 6.88 28.82 10.78
N ALA A 18 6.86 27.49 10.71
CA ALA A 18 7.00 26.63 11.87
C ALA A 18 8.26 25.79 11.75
N ARG A 19 9.04 25.72 12.83
CA ARG A 19 10.28 24.93 12.91
C ARG A 19 10.50 24.42 14.33
N VAL A 20 11.39 23.48 14.49
CA VAL A 20 11.81 23.03 15.83
C VAL A 20 13.27 23.43 16.03
N GLU A 21 13.53 24.20 17.08
CA GLU A 21 14.84 24.69 17.49
C GLU A 21 15.07 24.39 18.97
N ASP A 22 16.23 23.87 19.33
CA ASP A 22 16.66 23.62 20.72
C ASP A 22 15.59 22.92 21.58
N GLY A 23 14.91 21.88 21.02
CA GLY A 23 13.87 21.13 21.72
C GLY A 23 12.53 21.87 21.88
N HIS A 24 12.35 22.99 21.19
CA HIS A 24 11.10 23.77 21.19
C HIS A 24 10.49 23.84 19.79
N PHE A 25 9.18 23.77 19.75
CA PHE A 25 8.44 24.14 18.56
C PHE A 25 8.36 25.67 18.50
N VAL A 26 8.70 26.24 17.36
CA VAL A 26 8.80 27.69 17.17
C VAL A 26 7.88 28.07 15.99
N LEU A 27 6.84 28.80 16.27
CA LEU A 27 5.96 29.40 15.28
C LEU A 27 6.33 30.88 15.10
N THR A 28 6.64 31.31 13.88
CA THR A 28 6.94 32.71 13.58
C THR A 28 5.87 33.24 12.64
N VAL A 29 5.20 34.28 13.05
CA VAL A 29 4.13 34.99 12.33
C VAL A 29 4.58 36.41 12.03
N ASN A 30 4.54 36.78 10.76
CA ASN A 30 4.87 38.14 10.31
C ASN A 30 3.56 38.83 9.86
N GLY A 31 3.33 40.08 10.22
CA GLY A 31 2.22 40.91 9.75
C GLY A 31 1.33 41.49 10.84
N ASN A 32 0.09 41.81 10.50
CA ASN A 32 -0.80 42.57 11.40
C ASN A 32 -1.06 41.86 12.73
N ARG A 33 -0.85 42.59 13.84
CA ARG A 33 -1.00 42.09 15.21
C ARG A 33 -2.43 41.62 15.53
N ASP A 34 -3.44 42.17 14.86
CA ASP A 34 -4.85 41.84 15.10
C ASP A 34 -5.16 40.35 14.78
N ASN A 35 -4.38 39.71 13.88
CA ASN A 35 -4.55 38.33 13.47
C ASN A 35 -3.74 37.32 14.31
N TRP A 36 -2.86 37.80 15.20
CA TRP A 36 -1.94 36.90 15.92
C TRP A 36 -2.65 35.96 16.90
N ALA A 37 -3.72 36.44 17.57
CA ALA A 37 -4.50 35.62 18.48
C ALA A 37 -5.21 34.47 17.74
N ALA A 38 -5.82 34.78 16.60
CA ALA A 38 -6.48 33.79 15.75
C ALA A 38 -5.47 32.72 15.20
N ILE A 39 -4.29 33.16 14.77
CA ILE A 39 -3.24 32.27 14.27
C ILE A 39 -2.72 31.35 15.39
N THR A 40 -2.47 31.86 16.59
CA THR A 40 -2.00 31.05 17.73
C THR A 40 -3.05 30.05 18.20
N GLN A 41 -4.32 30.45 18.19
CA GLN A 41 -5.44 29.55 18.49
C GLN A 41 -5.59 28.47 17.41
N ALA A 42 -5.54 28.85 16.13
CA ALA A 42 -5.59 27.91 15.01
C ALA A 42 -4.40 26.93 15.00
N ALA A 43 -3.22 27.37 15.39
CA ALA A 43 -2.04 26.52 15.55
C ALA A 43 -2.07 25.64 16.79
N GLY A 44 -3.09 25.75 17.64
CA GLY A 44 -3.18 24.93 18.86
C GLY A 44 -2.06 25.21 19.86
N VAL A 45 -1.57 26.44 19.92
CA VAL A 45 -0.47 26.84 20.81
C VAL A 45 -0.85 26.60 22.27
N PRO A 46 -0.09 25.80 23.03
CA PRO A 46 -0.43 25.49 24.43
C PRO A 46 -0.28 26.74 25.33
N GLN A 47 -1.05 26.78 26.41
CA GLN A 47 -0.96 27.87 27.38
C GLN A 47 0.42 28.08 28.00
N SER A 48 1.25 27.04 27.98
CA SER A 48 2.65 27.05 28.47
C SER A 48 3.64 27.67 27.47
N ALA A 49 3.18 28.08 26.28
CA ALA A 49 4.06 28.66 25.28
C ALA A 49 4.57 30.07 25.70
N THR A 50 5.82 30.35 25.37
CA THR A 50 6.41 31.68 25.52
C THR A 50 6.31 32.45 24.20
N THR A 51 5.84 33.68 24.26
CA THR A 51 5.66 34.54 23.09
C THR A 51 6.63 35.72 23.19
N THR A 52 7.38 35.93 22.10
CA THR A 52 8.21 37.13 21.94
C THR A 52 7.77 37.90 20.71
N ILE A 53 7.73 39.25 20.83
CA ILE A 53 7.27 40.16 19.78
C ILE A 53 8.45 41.07 19.44
N ASP A 54 8.81 41.09 18.14
CA ASP A 54 9.82 42.02 17.63
C ASP A 54 9.29 42.67 16.35
N GLY A 55 8.92 43.98 16.47
CA GLY A 55 8.24 44.74 15.42
C GLY A 55 6.95 44.08 14.97
N ASP A 56 6.84 43.74 13.69
CA ASP A 56 5.70 43.04 13.08
C ASP A 56 5.88 41.51 13.05
N THR A 57 6.78 40.98 13.87
CA THR A 57 7.07 39.54 13.96
C THR A 57 6.71 39.05 15.36
N MET A 58 5.83 38.05 15.42
CA MET A 58 5.55 37.30 16.64
C MET A 58 6.22 35.94 16.58
N THR A 59 6.98 35.57 17.59
CA THR A 59 7.56 34.24 17.74
C THR A 59 7.02 33.56 18.99
N VAL A 60 6.40 32.42 18.81
CA VAL A 60 5.83 31.61 19.89
C VAL A 60 6.64 30.31 20.01
N ARG A 61 7.07 29.99 21.24
CA ARG A 61 7.88 28.78 21.53
C ARG A 61 7.21 27.93 22.59
N TRP A 62 7.14 26.60 22.32
CA TRP A 62 6.73 25.62 23.32
C TRP A 62 7.56 24.35 23.20
N PRO A 63 7.67 23.52 24.26
CA PRO A 63 8.47 22.29 24.22
C PRO A 63 7.97 21.35 23.13
N SER A 64 8.87 20.82 22.30
CA SER A 64 8.54 19.84 21.30
C SER A 64 8.14 18.52 21.95
N VAL A 65 6.95 18.01 21.67
CA VAL A 65 6.50 16.68 22.12
C VAL A 65 7.44 15.60 21.59
N ALA A 66 7.93 15.73 20.36
CA ALA A 66 8.88 14.80 19.77
C ALA A 66 10.19 14.74 20.60
N ASP A 67 10.69 15.87 21.08
CA ASP A 67 11.90 15.91 21.93
C ASP A 67 11.65 15.34 23.33
N GLN A 68 10.48 15.55 23.91
CA GLN A 68 10.08 14.93 25.18
C GLN A 68 10.00 13.40 25.07
N ILE A 69 9.71 12.85 23.91
CA ILE A 69 9.62 11.41 23.68
C ILE A 69 11.00 10.81 23.35
N PHE A 70 11.69 11.40 22.36
CA PHE A 70 12.89 10.83 21.72
C PHE A 70 14.19 11.53 22.09
N GLY A 71 14.18 12.54 22.94
CA GLY A 71 15.38 13.19 23.46
C GLY A 71 16.20 12.30 24.39
N ALA A 72 17.41 12.74 24.77
CA ALA A 72 18.31 11.96 25.63
C ALA A 72 17.69 11.60 26.99
N ASP A 73 16.87 12.47 27.53
CA ASP A 73 16.13 12.29 28.80
C ASP A 73 14.64 12.03 28.57
N GLY A 74 14.26 11.67 27.33
CA GLY A 74 12.87 11.49 26.93
C GLY A 74 12.23 10.21 27.49
N HIS A 75 10.91 10.10 27.31
CA HIS A 75 10.12 8.97 27.83
C HIS A 75 10.66 7.60 27.40
N ILE A 76 11.17 7.47 26.14
CA ILE A 76 11.73 6.20 25.65
C ILE A 76 13.07 5.90 26.34
N ALA A 77 13.93 6.94 26.55
CA ALA A 77 15.21 6.79 27.23
C ALA A 77 15.05 6.26 28.67
N GLN A 78 13.98 6.67 29.34
CA GLN A 78 13.68 6.20 30.71
C GLN A 78 13.31 4.70 30.78
N LEU A 79 12.86 4.11 29.67
CA LEU A 79 12.42 2.70 29.61
C LEU A 79 13.46 1.77 28.99
N LEU A 80 14.41 2.29 28.21
CA LEU A 80 15.39 1.47 27.50
C LEU A 80 16.79 1.73 28.06
N PRO A 81 17.41 0.75 28.75
CA PRO A 81 18.82 0.82 29.10
C PRO A 81 19.68 1.01 27.82
N ASN A 82 20.63 1.91 27.87
CA ASN A 82 21.51 2.25 26.75
C ASN A 82 20.80 2.84 25.53
N TYR A 83 19.75 3.65 25.77
CA TYR A 83 19.08 4.37 24.69
C TYR A 83 20.02 5.40 24.06
N GLU A 84 20.12 5.36 22.74
CA GLU A 84 20.82 6.37 21.95
C GLU A 84 19.83 7.16 21.11
N VAL A 85 19.97 8.48 21.13
CA VAL A 85 19.11 9.37 20.32
C VAL A 85 19.42 9.17 18.84
N ARG A 86 18.44 8.63 18.11
CA ARG A 86 18.51 8.47 16.66
C ARG A 86 17.99 9.74 16.00
N ARG A 87 18.91 10.60 15.54
CA ARG A 87 18.55 11.87 14.89
C ARG A 87 17.51 11.74 13.77
N PRO A 88 17.60 10.76 12.84
CA PRO A 88 16.59 10.58 11.81
C PRO A 88 15.18 10.30 12.38
N GLN A 89 15.08 9.51 13.45
CA GLN A 89 13.82 9.22 14.14
C GLN A 89 13.23 10.48 14.80
N LEU A 90 14.06 11.24 15.50
CA LEU A 90 13.66 12.49 16.15
C LEU A 90 13.20 13.52 15.11
N HIS A 91 13.91 13.65 13.99
CA HIS A 91 13.52 14.56 12.91
C HIS A 91 12.18 14.13 12.29
N MET A 92 11.95 12.82 12.06
CA MET A 92 10.67 12.31 11.62
C MET A 92 9.56 12.62 12.63
N ALA A 93 9.79 12.38 13.90
CA ALA A 93 8.81 12.68 14.96
C ALA A 93 8.43 14.17 15.00
N ARG A 94 9.41 15.07 14.83
CA ARG A 94 9.17 16.52 14.73
C ARG A 94 8.36 16.89 13.51
N LEU A 95 8.60 16.24 12.35
CA LEU A 95 7.82 16.47 11.13
C LEU A 95 6.39 15.96 11.29
N VAL A 96 6.20 14.77 11.91
CA VAL A 96 4.87 14.23 12.23
C VAL A 96 4.12 15.16 13.18
N GLN A 97 4.78 15.67 14.23
CA GLN A 97 4.19 16.66 15.13
C GLN A 97 3.74 17.90 14.35
N ARG A 98 4.62 18.45 13.50
CA ARG A 98 4.29 19.59 12.66
C ARG A 98 3.10 19.32 11.74
N ALA A 99 3.08 18.17 11.06
CA ALA A 99 1.99 17.78 10.17
C ALA A 99 0.64 17.74 10.92
N ILE A 100 0.63 17.22 12.16
CA ILE A 100 -0.57 17.14 13.00
C ILE A 100 -1.03 18.53 13.46
N GLU A 101 -0.12 19.36 13.93
CA GLU A 101 -0.42 20.68 14.46
C GLU A 101 -0.86 21.66 13.35
N MET A 102 -0.22 21.58 12.18
CA MET A 102 -0.52 22.42 11.02
C MET A 102 -1.60 21.83 10.11
N ARG A 103 -2.01 20.59 10.33
CA ARG A 103 -2.96 19.83 9.49
C ARG A 103 -2.54 19.76 8.01
N GLU A 104 -1.24 19.66 7.79
CA GLU A 104 -0.64 19.56 6.47
C GLU A 104 -0.28 18.10 6.17
N PRO A 105 -0.45 17.61 4.92
CA PRO A 105 0.06 16.30 4.55
C PRO A 105 1.59 16.27 4.61
N ALA A 106 2.14 15.16 5.10
CA ALA A 106 3.58 14.94 5.16
C ALA A 106 3.99 13.66 4.42
N VAL A 107 5.10 13.71 3.69
CA VAL A 107 5.69 12.59 2.95
C VAL A 107 7.10 12.34 3.48
N VAL A 108 7.33 11.16 4.03
CA VAL A 108 8.57 10.81 4.73
C VAL A 108 9.20 9.56 4.15
N GLU A 109 10.41 9.66 3.60
CA GLU A 109 11.26 8.49 3.42
C GLU A 109 12.17 8.33 4.64
N ALA A 110 12.06 7.19 5.32
CA ALA A 110 12.96 6.84 6.40
C ALA A 110 13.30 5.35 6.31
N GLY A 111 14.57 5.04 6.15
CA GLY A 111 15.07 3.68 5.92
C GLY A 111 14.65 2.69 7.01
N THR A 112 14.88 1.40 6.77
CA THR A 112 14.69 0.36 7.78
C THR A 112 15.54 0.65 9.01
N GLY A 113 15.07 0.27 10.21
CA GLY A 113 15.81 0.50 11.47
C GLY A 113 15.74 1.93 12.01
N THR A 114 15.16 2.89 11.28
CA THR A 114 14.98 4.27 11.79
C THR A 114 13.99 4.33 12.97
N GLY A 115 13.08 3.37 13.09
CA GLY A 115 12.02 3.37 14.10
C GLY A 115 10.80 4.21 13.70
N LYS A 116 10.42 4.15 12.42
CA LYS A 116 9.26 4.86 11.86
C LYS A 116 7.99 4.69 12.69
N SER A 117 7.64 3.41 13.00
CA SER A 117 6.44 3.07 13.75
C SER A 117 6.38 3.76 15.11
N TYR A 118 7.49 3.81 15.82
CA TYR A 118 7.57 4.57 17.06
C TYR A 118 7.42 6.07 16.84
N ALA A 119 8.06 6.63 15.79
CA ALA A 119 8.04 8.08 15.55
C ALA A 119 6.60 8.59 15.33
N TYR A 120 5.80 7.95 14.47
CA TYR A 120 4.45 8.43 14.22
C TYR A 120 3.47 8.04 15.32
N ALA A 121 3.53 6.80 15.85
CA ALA A 121 2.56 6.34 16.85
C ALA A 121 2.72 7.05 18.21
N ALA A 122 3.97 7.22 18.68
CA ALA A 122 4.24 7.88 19.94
C ALA A 122 3.82 9.35 19.95
N VAL A 123 4.06 10.07 18.85
CA VAL A 123 3.63 11.48 18.71
C VAL A 123 2.10 11.57 18.74
N CYS A 124 1.38 10.70 18.01
CA CYS A 124 -0.08 10.69 18.04
C CYS A 124 -0.63 10.40 19.46
N MET A 125 -0.06 9.39 20.15
CA MET A 125 -0.47 9.04 21.51
C MET A 125 -0.21 10.17 22.49
N ALA A 126 0.95 10.83 22.42
CA ALA A 126 1.32 11.92 23.30
C ALA A 126 0.47 13.19 23.09
N LEU A 127 0.12 13.49 21.83
CA LEU A 127 -0.79 14.58 21.45
C LEU A 127 -2.28 14.25 21.69
N ASN A 128 -2.57 13.07 22.25
CA ASN A 128 -3.93 12.58 22.49
C ASN A 128 -4.81 12.58 21.23
N LYS A 129 -4.22 12.23 20.06
CA LYS A 129 -4.92 12.18 18.78
C LYS A 129 -5.39 10.77 18.48
N LYS A 130 -6.60 10.62 17.95
CA LYS A 130 -7.08 9.38 17.38
C LYS A 130 -6.40 9.15 16.04
N VAL A 131 -5.74 8.01 15.86
CA VAL A 131 -4.97 7.70 14.66
C VAL A 131 -5.41 6.40 14.00
N ILE A 132 -5.53 6.42 12.68
CA ILE A 132 -5.62 5.22 11.83
C ILE A 132 -4.24 4.99 11.20
N ILE A 133 -3.63 3.83 11.48
CA ILE A 133 -2.37 3.41 10.88
C ILE A 133 -2.68 2.34 9.85
N SER A 134 -2.46 2.65 8.57
CA SER A 134 -2.63 1.74 7.46
C SER A 134 -1.30 1.19 7.00
N THR A 135 -1.21 -0.14 6.81
CA THR A 135 0.01 -0.81 6.35
C THR A 135 -0.25 -1.64 5.09
N SER A 136 0.81 -1.97 4.35
CA SER A 136 0.67 -2.69 3.08
C SER A 136 0.47 -4.20 3.24
N ASN A 137 0.84 -4.79 4.38
CA ASN A 137 0.80 -6.24 4.57
C ASN A 137 0.56 -6.67 6.02
N LYS A 138 0.12 -7.91 6.17
CA LYS A 138 -0.22 -8.58 7.43
C LYS A 138 0.95 -8.63 8.42
N ALA A 139 2.17 -8.92 7.96
CA ALA A 139 3.32 -9.04 8.85
C ALA A 139 3.65 -7.73 9.56
N LEU A 140 3.50 -6.59 8.87
CA LEU A 140 3.67 -5.26 9.47
C LEU A 140 2.55 -4.92 10.44
N GLN A 141 1.29 -5.32 10.13
CA GLN A 141 0.18 -5.16 11.09
C GLN A 141 0.47 -5.91 12.39
N MET A 142 0.87 -7.19 12.30
CA MET A 142 1.20 -8.00 13.46
C MET A 142 2.37 -7.44 14.26
N GLN A 143 3.44 -6.98 13.59
CA GLN A 143 4.56 -6.31 14.26
C GLN A 143 4.10 -5.09 15.06
N LEU A 144 3.27 -4.22 14.47
CA LEU A 144 2.73 -3.05 15.17
C LEU A 144 1.93 -3.46 16.41
N VAL A 145 1.02 -4.43 16.27
CA VAL A 145 0.06 -4.81 17.31
C VAL A 145 0.69 -5.64 18.42
N GLU A 146 1.64 -6.52 18.10
CA GLU A 146 2.24 -7.44 19.08
C GLU A 146 3.50 -6.88 19.74
N LYS A 147 4.18 -5.93 19.08
CA LYS A 147 5.49 -5.46 19.56
C LYS A 147 5.54 -3.95 19.78
N ASP A 148 5.27 -3.14 18.74
CA ASP A 148 5.57 -1.72 18.77
C ASP A 148 4.57 -0.95 19.64
N LEU A 149 3.27 -1.16 19.45
CA LEU A 149 2.22 -0.49 20.22
C LEU A 149 2.15 -0.92 21.68
N PRO A 150 2.28 -2.21 22.05
CA PRO A 150 2.37 -2.63 23.45
C PRO A 150 3.57 -2.00 24.19
N PHE A 151 4.70 -1.79 23.51
CA PHE A 151 5.82 -1.07 24.13
C PHE A 151 5.42 0.39 24.43
N LEU A 152 4.76 1.09 23.50
CA LEU A 152 4.30 2.46 23.70
C LEU A 152 3.20 2.58 24.77
N GLN A 153 2.35 1.57 24.91
CA GLN A 153 1.36 1.52 25.99
C GLN A 153 1.97 1.44 27.39
N ARG A 154 3.24 1.06 27.53
CA ARG A 154 3.96 1.18 28.81
C ARG A 154 4.20 2.63 29.21
N ILE A 155 4.29 3.53 28.23
CA ILE A 155 4.40 4.99 28.46
C ILE A 155 3.01 5.61 28.65
N TRP A 156 2.03 5.16 27.82
CA TRP A 156 0.65 5.65 27.85
C TRP A 156 -0.35 4.50 28.10
N PRO A 157 -0.46 3.98 29.33
CA PRO A 157 -1.23 2.74 29.62
C PRO A 157 -2.74 2.89 29.39
N GLY A 158 -3.26 4.13 29.35
CA GLY A 158 -4.68 4.40 29.06
C GLY A 158 -5.08 4.29 27.59
N LYS A 159 -4.10 4.20 26.66
CA LYS A 159 -4.38 4.19 25.23
C LYS A 159 -4.88 2.84 24.74
N LYS A 160 -5.99 2.84 24.02
CA LYS A 160 -6.65 1.66 23.47
C LYS A 160 -6.24 1.44 22.02
N VAL A 161 -5.82 0.21 21.72
CA VAL A 161 -5.42 -0.22 20.38
C VAL A 161 -6.44 -1.22 19.84
N ALA A 162 -6.86 -1.08 18.58
CA ALA A 162 -7.72 -2.03 17.91
C ALA A 162 -7.25 -2.31 16.49
N VAL A 163 -7.54 -3.50 15.97
CA VAL A 163 -7.23 -3.93 14.61
C VAL A 163 -8.50 -3.98 13.79
N SER A 164 -8.47 -3.38 12.61
CA SER A 164 -9.56 -3.43 11.65
C SER A 164 -9.13 -4.22 10.43
N VAL A 165 -9.74 -5.36 10.21
CA VAL A 165 -9.61 -6.18 9.00
C VAL A 165 -10.95 -6.32 8.32
N GLY A 166 -10.93 -6.75 7.05
CA GLY A 166 -12.15 -6.96 6.27
C GLY A 166 -13.11 -7.94 6.95
N LYS A 167 -14.42 -7.73 6.79
CA LYS A 167 -15.50 -8.55 7.34
C LYS A 167 -15.28 -10.05 7.10
N GLY A 168 -14.87 -10.41 5.88
CA GLY A 168 -14.59 -11.79 5.49
C GLY A 168 -13.36 -12.44 6.14
N ASN A 169 -12.62 -11.72 7.02
CA ASN A 169 -11.53 -12.28 7.80
C ASN A 169 -11.95 -12.69 9.22
N TYR A 170 -13.24 -12.56 9.57
CA TYR A 170 -13.73 -13.00 10.89
C TYR A 170 -14.52 -14.29 10.78
N ALA A 171 -14.24 -15.25 11.68
CA ALA A 171 -15.02 -16.45 11.81
C ALA A 171 -16.47 -16.11 12.21
N CYS A 172 -17.43 -16.75 11.56
CA CYS A 172 -18.86 -16.58 11.82
C CYS A 172 -19.36 -17.65 12.80
N ARG A 173 -19.76 -17.26 14.00
CA ARG A 173 -20.28 -18.21 15.00
C ARG A 173 -21.53 -18.96 14.53
N PHE A 174 -22.38 -18.31 13.73
CA PHE A 174 -23.59 -18.94 13.17
C PHE A 174 -23.22 -20.07 12.20
N LYS A 175 -22.24 -19.84 11.30
CA LYS A 175 -21.76 -20.86 10.36
C LYS A 175 -20.96 -21.98 11.02
N CYS A 176 -20.20 -21.67 12.07
CA CYS A 176 -19.38 -22.65 12.78
C CYS A 176 -20.14 -23.43 13.88
N GLY A 177 -21.36 -23.00 14.24
CA GLY A 177 -22.21 -23.59 15.30
C GLY A 177 -23.42 -24.32 14.73
N GLU A 178 -24.57 -24.17 15.42
CA GLU A 178 -25.81 -24.92 15.18
C GLU A 178 -26.44 -24.74 13.77
N GLY A 179 -26.03 -23.76 12.99
CA GLY A 179 -26.58 -23.47 11.64
C GLY A 179 -25.67 -23.86 10.48
N GLY A 180 -24.47 -24.41 10.72
CA GLY A 180 -23.51 -24.74 9.68
C GLY A 180 -23.22 -26.24 9.56
N GLU A 181 -22.79 -26.69 8.38
CA GLU A 181 -22.17 -28.01 8.23
C GLU A 181 -20.94 -28.08 9.16
N ALA A 182 -21.04 -28.88 10.20
CA ALA A 182 -20.02 -29.01 11.23
C ALA A 182 -18.68 -29.39 10.59
N ILE A 183 -17.70 -28.50 10.66
CA ILE A 183 -16.30 -28.85 10.39
C ILE A 183 -15.79 -29.57 11.64
N SER A 184 -16.17 -30.83 11.78
CA SER A 184 -15.71 -31.65 12.91
C SER A 184 -14.38 -32.32 12.57
N GLY A 185 -13.44 -32.28 13.50
CA GLY A 185 -12.19 -33.05 13.43
C GLY A 185 -11.05 -32.47 12.61
N ASN A 186 -10.97 -31.14 12.42
CA ASN A 186 -9.95 -30.46 11.65
C ASN A 186 -9.24 -29.42 12.56
N GLU A 187 -7.93 -29.20 12.37
CA GLU A 187 -7.14 -28.15 13.05
C GLU A 187 -7.81 -26.76 13.03
N LEU A 188 -8.58 -26.49 11.94
CA LEU A 188 -9.32 -25.25 11.78
C LEU A 188 -10.50 -25.13 12.79
N PHE A 189 -11.18 -26.24 13.10
CA PHE A 189 -12.22 -26.26 14.12
C PHE A 189 -11.62 -26.11 15.53
N ASP A 190 -10.49 -26.75 15.81
CA ASP A 190 -9.77 -26.59 17.07
C ASP A 190 -9.27 -25.16 17.28
N TRP A 191 -8.83 -24.49 16.21
CA TRP A 191 -8.49 -23.07 16.22
C TRP A 191 -9.73 -22.21 16.54
N TYR A 192 -10.86 -22.50 15.87
CA TYR A 192 -12.10 -21.77 16.11
C TYR A 192 -12.58 -21.86 17.57
N GLN A 193 -12.43 -22.99 18.20
CA GLN A 193 -12.81 -23.19 19.61
C GLN A 193 -11.91 -22.40 20.59
N ARG A 194 -10.69 -22.11 20.21
CA ARG A 194 -9.69 -21.45 21.06
C ARG A 194 -9.51 -19.96 20.78
N THR A 195 -9.91 -19.50 19.59
CA THR A 195 -9.69 -18.09 19.22
C THR A 195 -10.51 -17.15 20.11
N ALA A 196 -9.87 -16.10 20.62
CA ALA A 196 -10.53 -15.01 21.33
C ALA A 196 -11.07 -13.92 20.38
N THR A 197 -10.45 -13.74 19.25
CA THR A 197 -10.71 -12.66 18.28
C THR A 197 -11.59 -13.11 17.12
N GLY A 198 -11.51 -14.39 16.74
CA GLY A 198 -12.09 -14.92 15.51
C GLY A 198 -11.44 -14.42 14.22
N ASN A 199 -10.31 -13.70 14.32
CA ASN A 199 -9.62 -13.20 13.15
C ASN A 199 -8.82 -14.33 12.47
N THR A 200 -9.27 -14.77 11.28
CA THR A 200 -8.62 -15.84 10.51
C THR A 200 -7.21 -15.52 10.06
N GLU A 201 -6.82 -14.26 10.16
CA GLU A 201 -5.44 -13.86 9.90
C GLU A 201 -4.46 -14.34 10.99
N GLU A 202 -4.92 -14.73 12.15
CA GLU A 202 -4.14 -15.30 13.25
C GLU A 202 -3.86 -16.80 13.10
N ILE A 203 -4.41 -17.46 12.07
CA ILE A 203 -4.14 -18.87 11.78
C ILE A 203 -2.67 -19.04 11.41
N ASP A 204 -1.93 -19.86 12.19
CA ASP A 204 -0.48 -20.08 12.07
C ASP A 204 -0.08 -21.42 11.42
N PHE A 205 -1.07 -22.21 10.99
CA PHE A 205 -0.88 -23.47 10.29
C PHE A 205 -1.39 -23.42 8.84
N ALA A 206 -1.04 -24.44 8.04
CA ALA A 206 -1.42 -24.49 6.63
C ALA A 206 -2.90 -24.86 6.48
N VAL A 207 -3.70 -23.98 5.90
CA VAL A 207 -5.13 -24.18 5.63
C VAL A 207 -5.46 -23.96 4.18
N ASN A 208 -6.51 -24.64 3.70
CA ASN A 208 -7.10 -24.36 2.42
C ASN A 208 -7.99 -23.10 2.52
N TYR A 209 -7.73 -22.11 1.69
CA TYR A 209 -8.49 -20.86 1.66
C TYR A 209 -10.01 -21.09 1.45
N LYS A 210 -10.40 -22.10 0.65
CA LYS A 210 -11.81 -22.46 0.42
C LYS A 210 -12.52 -22.91 1.69
N ASP A 211 -11.80 -23.59 2.60
CA ASP A 211 -12.36 -24.05 3.86
C ASP A 211 -12.48 -22.91 4.87
N VAL A 212 -11.50 -22.00 4.90
CA VAL A 212 -11.59 -20.75 5.68
C VAL A 212 -12.77 -19.90 5.23
N ALA A 213 -12.99 -19.75 3.92
CA ALA A 213 -14.09 -18.94 3.38
C ALA A 213 -15.48 -19.47 3.77
N LYS A 214 -15.64 -20.80 4.01
CA LYS A 214 -16.90 -21.39 4.50
C LYS A 214 -17.21 -20.98 5.94
N LEU A 215 -16.18 -20.69 6.75
CA LEU A 215 -16.33 -20.34 8.17
C LEU A 215 -16.50 -18.84 8.40
N THR A 216 -16.11 -18.01 7.46
CA THR A 216 -16.04 -16.58 7.67
C THR A 216 -17.37 -15.89 7.44
N VAL A 217 -17.47 -14.67 8.01
CA VAL A 217 -18.62 -13.79 7.81
C VAL A 217 -18.67 -13.36 6.35
N ASP A 218 -19.78 -13.60 5.70
CA ASP A 218 -20.06 -13.19 4.31
C ASP A 218 -21.11 -12.07 4.22
N ASP A 219 -21.59 -11.85 3.02
CA ASP A 219 -22.60 -10.83 2.73
C ASP A 219 -24.02 -11.26 3.16
N GLU A 220 -24.25 -12.53 3.47
CA GLU A 220 -25.55 -13.04 3.99
C GLU A 220 -25.72 -12.82 5.49
N CYS A 221 -24.72 -12.27 6.18
CA CYS A 221 -24.77 -11.97 7.61
C CYS A 221 -25.94 -11.04 7.97
N THR A 222 -26.86 -11.49 8.80
CA THR A 222 -28.07 -10.75 9.18
C THR A 222 -27.83 -9.60 10.17
N GLY A 223 -26.60 -9.40 10.60
CA GLY A 223 -26.22 -8.27 11.46
C GLY A 223 -26.86 -8.35 12.85
N LYS A 224 -27.48 -7.26 13.29
CA LYS A 224 -28.15 -7.17 14.59
C LYS A 224 -29.29 -8.19 14.79
N HIS A 225 -29.80 -8.78 13.70
CA HIS A 225 -30.84 -9.81 13.76
C HIS A 225 -30.28 -11.24 13.92
N CYS A 226 -28.95 -11.39 13.92
CA CYS A 226 -28.33 -12.69 14.18
C CYS A 226 -28.54 -13.10 15.63
N PRO A 227 -29.03 -14.35 15.92
CA PRO A 227 -29.21 -14.81 17.29
C PRO A 227 -27.91 -14.86 18.11
N LEU A 228 -26.74 -14.88 17.42
CA LEU A 228 -25.43 -14.88 18.04
C LEU A 228 -24.71 -13.51 17.95
N TYR A 229 -25.48 -12.42 17.76
CA TYR A 229 -24.95 -11.08 17.60
C TYR A 229 -24.06 -10.62 18.76
N ASP A 230 -24.50 -10.81 20.01
CA ASP A 230 -23.77 -10.36 21.21
C ASP A 230 -22.43 -11.07 21.38
N GLY A 231 -22.32 -12.31 20.91
CA GLY A 231 -21.09 -13.08 20.91
C GLY A 231 -20.28 -12.97 19.61
N CYS A 232 -20.73 -12.21 18.62
CA CYS A 232 -20.13 -12.16 17.31
C CYS A 232 -18.74 -11.53 17.33
N PHE A 233 -17.73 -12.21 16.77
CA PHE A 233 -16.37 -11.73 16.71
C PHE A 233 -16.25 -10.43 15.91
N TYR A 234 -16.90 -10.36 14.74
CA TYR A 234 -16.88 -9.17 13.88
C TYR A 234 -17.51 -7.95 14.56
N TYR A 235 -18.70 -8.10 15.18
CA TYR A 235 -19.37 -6.95 15.82
C TYR A 235 -18.70 -6.52 17.11
N ARG A 236 -18.07 -7.43 17.87
CA ARG A 236 -17.20 -7.07 19.00
C ARG A 236 -15.99 -6.27 18.54
N ALA A 237 -15.33 -6.70 17.45
CA ALA A 237 -14.21 -5.96 16.86
C ALA A 237 -14.66 -4.56 16.40
N ARG A 238 -15.81 -4.45 15.72
CA ARG A 238 -16.41 -3.16 15.31
C ARG A 238 -16.67 -2.23 16.50
N ALA A 239 -17.21 -2.75 17.61
CA ALA A 239 -17.44 -1.96 18.82
C ALA A 239 -16.13 -1.50 19.45
N ALA A 240 -15.10 -2.34 19.45
CA ALA A 240 -13.77 -1.98 19.96
C ALA A 240 -13.12 -0.83 19.16
N LEU A 241 -13.33 -0.79 17.83
CA LEU A 241 -12.80 0.28 16.94
C LEU A 241 -13.32 1.66 17.35
N GLN A 242 -14.59 1.79 17.72
CA GLN A 242 -15.20 3.09 18.09
C GLN A 242 -14.54 3.72 19.31
N ASN A 243 -14.02 2.90 20.22
CA ASN A 243 -13.40 3.33 21.46
C ASN A 243 -11.86 3.31 21.42
N ALA A 244 -11.28 3.01 20.26
CA ALA A 244 -9.83 2.96 20.10
C ALA A 244 -9.21 4.35 19.90
N ASP A 245 -8.04 4.55 20.50
CA ASP A 245 -7.16 5.70 20.22
C ASP A 245 -6.27 5.44 19.00
N VAL A 246 -5.88 4.18 18.80
CA VAL A 246 -5.06 3.72 17.67
C VAL A 246 -5.77 2.57 16.97
N VAL A 247 -6.07 2.75 15.70
CA VAL A 247 -6.63 1.72 14.83
C VAL A 247 -5.58 1.30 13.82
N VAL A 248 -5.26 0.00 13.79
CA VAL A 248 -4.36 -0.58 12.77
C VAL A 248 -5.20 -1.25 11.69
N THR A 249 -4.95 -0.91 10.43
CA THR A 249 -5.68 -1.45 9.27
C THR A 249 -4.73 -1.72 8.10
N ASN A 250 -5.27 -2.14 6.94
CA ASN A 250 -4.50 -2.30 5.70
C ASN A 250 -4.95 -1.28 4.64
N HIS A 251 -4.10 -1.10 3.61
CA HIS A 251 -4.38 -0.14 2.53
C HIS A 251 -5.66 -0.44 1.77
N ALA A 252 -5.99 -1.73 1.56
CA ALA A 252 -7.22 -2.10 0.87
C ALA A 252 -8.47 -1.58 1.61
N LEU A 253 -8.53 -1.81 2.94
CA LEU A 253 -9.66 -1.37 3.74
C LEU A 253 -9.72 0.16 3.87
N LEU A 254 -8.56 0.84 3.96
CA LEU A 254 -8.48 2.30 3.95
C LEU A 254 -9.03 2.89 2.63
N CYS A 255 -8.68 2.29 1.47
CA CYS A 255 -9.19 2.74 0.18
C CYS A 255 -10.71 2.46 0.03
N ILE A 256 -11.19 1.31 0.52
CA ILE A 256 -12.62 0.98 0.51
C ILE A 256 -13.40 1.92 1.44
N ASP A 257 -12.85 2.27 2.60
CA ASP A 257 -13.46 3.25 3.52
C ASP A 257 -13.61 4.63 2.87
N GLN A 258 -12.60 5.07 2.09
CA GLN A 258 -12.69 6.32 1.33
C GLN A 258 -13.81 6.27 0.27
N ILE A 259 -13.99 5.11 -0.41
CA ILE A 259 -15.09 4.92 -1.37
C ILE A 259 -16.46 4.93 -0.65
N ALA A 260 -16.49 4.38 0.55
CA ALA A 260 -17.66 4.35 1.42
C ALA A 260 -17.81 5.64 2.27
N GLU A 261 -17.15 6.73 1.89
CA GLU A 261 -17.23 8.06 2.53
C GLU A 261 -16.99 8.05 4.06
N GLY A 262 -16.09 7.15 4.52
CA GLY A 262 -15.74 7.06 5.94
C GLY A 262 -16.73 6.29 6.82
N HIS A 263 -17.61 5.44 6.23
CA HIS A 263 -18.59 4.67 6.99
C HIS A 263 -18.06 3.33 7.55
N ILE A 264 -16.83 2.95 7.22
CA ILE A 264 -16.24 1.67 7.62
C ILE A 264 -15.30 1.84 8.81
N LEU A 265 -14.36 2.77 8.74
CA LEU A 265 -13.43 3.06 9.82
C LEU A 265 -13.98 4.14 10.76
N PRO A 266 -13.55 4.18 12.04
CA PRO A 266 -14.01 5.23 12.94
C PRO A 266 -13.42 6.59 12.57
N PRO A 267 -14.07 7.70 12.97
CA PRO A 267 -13.50 9.04 12.79
C PRO A 267 -12.15 9.16 13.50
N CYS A 268 -11.19 9.85 12.87
CA CYS A 268 -9.83 10.03 13.38
C CYS A 268 -9.31 11.45 13.13
N ASP A 269 -8.31 11.84 13.91
CA ASP A 269 -7.59 13.11 13.74
C ASP A 269 -6.41 12.95 12.75
N VAL A 270 -5.83 11.75 12.69
CA VAL A 270 -4.60 11.48 11.93
C VAL A 270 -4.74 10.16 11.15
N VAL A 271 -4.32 10.19 9.90
CA VAL A 271 -4.12 8.99 9.08
C VAL A 271 -2.63 8.81 8.82
N VAL A 272 -2.09 7.66 9.16
CA VAL A 272 -0.71 7.27 8.83
C VAL A 272 -0.76 6.16 7.79
N VAL A 273 -0.10 6.36 6.65
CA VAL A 273 0.05 5.37 5.58
C VAL A 273 1.49 4.88 5.59
N ASP A 274 1.74 3.73 6.18
CA ASP A 274 3.07 3.10 6.22
C ASP A 274 3.25 2.18 5.00
N GLU A 275 4.44 2.17 4.41
CA GLU A 275 4.72 1.62 3.07
C GLU A 275 3.87 2.30 1.97
N ALA A 276 3.80 3.62 2.04
CA ALA A 276 2.94 4.47 1.21
C ALA A 276 3.19 4.33 -0.30
N HIS A 277 4.37 3.88 -0.73
CA HIS A 277 4.69 3.61 -2.14
C HIS A 277 3.72 2.61 -2.79
N LYS A 278 3.02 1.78 -2.01
CA LYS A 278 2.03 0.81 -2.49
C LYS A 278 0.61 1.37 -2.56
N LEU A 279 0.32 2.46 -1.88
CA LEU A 279 -1.04 3.00 -1.81
C LEU A 279 -1.66 3.28 -3.19
N PRO A 280 -0.92 3.83 -4.20
CA PRO A 280 -1.50 4.06 -5.52
C PRO A 280 -2.05 2.80 -6.17
N ASP A 281 -1.39 1.64 -5.99
CA ASP A 281 -1.85 0.38 -6.57
C ASP A 281 -3.08 -0.17 -5.83
N TYR A 282 -3.14 -0.03 -4.50
CA TYR A 282 -4.35 -0.36 -3.74
C TYR A 282 -5.53 0.54 -4.10
N MET A 283 -5.30 1.83 -4.34
CA MET A 283 -6.34 2.77 -4.77
C MET A 283 -6.87 2.40 -6.16
N ARG A 284 -5.98 2.04 -7.11
CA ARG A 284 -6.38 1.53 -8.43
C ARG A 284 -7.24 0.28 -8.31
N GLY A 285 -6.83 -0.68 -7.49
CA GLY A 285 -7.58 -1.91 -7.26
C GLY A 285 -8.97 -1.65 -6.64
N ALA A 286 -9.05 -0.76 -5.66
CA ALA A 286 -10.30 -0.41 -5.00
C ALA A 286 -11.29 0.34 -5.89
N ARG A 287 -10.78 1.19 -6.81
CA ARG A 287 -11.57 1.95 -7.79
C ARG A 287 -11.78 1.21 -9.11
N GLY A 288 -11.10 0.10 -9.30
CA GLY A 288 -11.21 -0.73 -10.49
C GLY A 288 -12.34 -1.74 -10.39
N ALA A 289 -12.59 -2.41 -11.51
CA ALA A 289 -13.46 -3.58 -11.60
C ALA A 289 -12.66 -4.78 -12.11
N GLU A 290 -12.85 -5.92 -11.49
CA GLU A 290 -12.40 -7.21 -12.02
C GLU A 290 -13.45 -8.28 -11.77
N PHE A 291 -13.62 -9.18 -12.71
CA PHE A 291 -14.43 -10.38 -12.54
C PHE A 291 -14.05 -11.49 -13.51
N THR A 292 -14.49 -12.71 -13.20
CA THR A 292 -14.40 -13.88 -14.08
C THR A 292 -15.80 -14.31 -14.52
N ILE A 293 -15.91 -15.02 -15.65
CA ILE A 293 -17.17 -15.58 -16.11
C ILE A 293 -17.86 -16.43 -15.03
N ALA A 294 -17.11 -17.25 -14.31
CA ALA A 294 -17.65 -18.05 -13.20
C ALA A 294 -18.20 -17.22 -12.03
N GLN A 295 -17.72 -16.01 -11.82
CA GLN A 295 -18.30 -15.11 -10.82
C GLN A 295 -19.62 -14.51 -11.30
N VAL A 296 -19.73 -14.15 -12.58
CA VAL A 296 -20.97 -13.68 -13.18
C VAL A 296 -22.03 -14.76 -13.13
N GLN A 297 -21.71 -16.00 -13.55
CA GLN A 297 -22.61 -17.15 -13.49
C GLN A 297 -23.16 -17.39 -12.08
N ARG A 298 -22.28 -17.38 -11.07
CA ARG A 298 -22.70 -17.50 -9.66
C ARG A 298 -23.59 -16.35 -9.19
N THR A 299 -23.41 -15.15 -9.77
CA THR A 299 -24.25 -14.01 -9.44
C THR A 299 -25.65 -14.17 -10.05
N ILE A 300 -25.76 -14.68 -11.28
CA ILE A 300 -27.06 -15.02 -11.91
C ILE A 300 -27.81 -16.05 -11.06
N SER A 301 -27.12 -17.08 -10.56
CA SER A 301 -27.74 -18.10 -9.71
C SER A 301 -28.31 -17.57 -8.37
N LEU A 302 -27.91 -16.37 -7.92
CA LEU A 302 -28.52 -15.75 -6.74
C LEU A 302 -29.99 -15.36 -6.95
N ALA A 303 -30.43 -15.21 -8.20
CA ALA A 303 -31.79 -14.86 -8.57
C ALA A 303 -32.72 -16.07 -8.74
N GLU A 304 -32.18 -17.30 -8.78
CA GLU A 304 -33.00 -18.52 -8.93
C GLU A 304 -34.09 -18.62 -7.85
N GLY A 305 -35.32 -18.80 -8.29
CA GLY A 305 -36.50 -18.88 -7.43
C GLY A 305 -37.08 -17.51 -6.99
N TYR A 306 -36.51 -16.40 -7.45
CA TYR A 306 -36.98 -15.03 -7.12
C TYR A 306 -37.23 -14.16 -8.35
N ALA A 307 -36.57 -14.40 -9.45
CA ALA A 307 -36.78 -13.72 -10.73
C ALA A 307 -37.41 -14.64 -11.76
N ASP A 308 -37.90 -14.06 -12.86
CA ASP A 308 -38.48 -14.80 -13.97
C ASP A 308 -37.44 -15.75 -14.59
N MET A 309 -37.85 -16.99 -14.86
CA MET A 309 -36.99 -18.01 -15.45
C MET A 309 -36.57 -17.67 -16.89
N ASP A 310 -37.35 -16.95 -17.63
CA ASP A 310 -37.04 -16.50 -18.99
C ASP A 310 -35.94 -15.42 -18.92
N ALA A 311 -36.02 -14.47 -17.97
CA ALA A 311 -34.97 -13.47 -17.74
C ALA A 311 -33.62 -14.10 -17.30
N ILE A 312 -33.67 -15.16 -16.47
CA ILE A 312 -32.48 -15.94 -16.09
C ILE A 312 -31.89 -16.65 -17.31
N GLY A 313 -32.75 -17.20 -18.19
CA GLY A 313 -32.35 -17.79 -19.47
C GLY A 313 -31.63 -16.79 -20.37
N ASP A 314 -32.24 -15.62 -20.57
CA ASP A 314 -31.65 -14.52 -21.36
C ASP A 314 -30.30 -14.06 -20.80
N ALA A 315 -30.16 -13.98 -19.46
CA ALA A 315 -28.87 -13.66 -18.80
C ALA A 315 -27.79 -14.73 -19.09
N MET A 316 -28.16 -16.01 -19.10
CA MET A 316 -27.24 -17.09 -19.42
C MET A 316 -26.79 -17.06 -20.89
N ASP A 317 -27.70 -16.77 -21.82
CA ASP A 317 -27.40 -16.64 -23.26
C ASP A 317 -26.50 -15.42 -23.53
N ALA A 318 -26.74 -14.30 -22.87
CA ALA A 318 -25.87 -13.13 -22.90
C ALA A 318 -24.48 -13.42 -22.29
N LEU A 319 -24.41 -14.24 -21.22
CA LEU A 319 -23.16 -14.70 -20.63
C LEU A 319 -22.36 -15.59 -21.59
N LEU A 320 -23.01 -16.50 -22.31
CA LEU A 320 -22.34 -17.32 -23.33
C LEU A 320 -21.80 -16.47 -24.48
N THR A 321 -22.52 -15.41 -24.87
CA THR A 321 -22.05 -14.47 -25.88
C THR A 321 -20.81 -13.71 -25.40
N LEU A 322 -20.81 -13.23 -24.16
CA LEU A 322 -19.66 -12.61 -23.52
C LEU A 322 -18.45 -13.55 -23.47
N GLU A 323 -18.63 -14.80 -23.06
CA GLU A 323 -17.60 -15.82 -23.01
C GLU A 323 -16.95 -16.08 -24.37
N ARG A 324 -17.76 -16.19 -25.43
CA ARG A 324 -17.28 -16.34 -26.81
C ARG A 324 -16.49 -15.12 -27.27
N SER A 325 -16.96 -13.92 -26.98
CA SER A 325 -16.24 -12.67 -27.31
C SER A 325 -14.86 -12.61 -26.65
N ILE A 326 -14.78 -12.95 -25.37
CA ILE A 326 -13.50 -13.03 -24.64
C ILE A 326 -12.60 -14.10 -25.26
N GLY A 327 -13.13 -15.30 -25.53
CA GLY A 327 -12.38 -16.39 -26.18
C GLY A 327 -11.83 -15.99 -27.54
N PHE A 328 -12.60 -15.25 -28.35
CA PHE A 328 -12.16 -14.77 -29.66
C PHE A 328 -11.01 -13.75 -29.55
N GLN A 329 -11.07 -12.82 -28.59
CA GLN A 329 -10.00 -11.83 -28.38
C GLN A 329 -8.72 -12.49 -27.86
N THR A 330 -8.84 -13.44 -26.95
CA THR A 330 -7.69 -14.11 -26.33
C THR A 330 -7.02 -15.13 -27.26
N ALA A 331 -7.75 -15.81 -28.13
CA ALA A 331 -7.19 -16.79 -29.08
C ALA A 331 -6.23 -16.19 -30.12
N ARG A 332 -6.24 -14.86 -30.29
CA ARG A 332 -5.43 -14.13 -31.30
C ARG A 332 -4.04 -13.73 -30.83
N THR A 333 -3.72 -13.94 -29.57
CA THR A 333 -2.46 -13.49 -28.98
C THR A 333 -1.92 -14.46 -27.96
N THR A 334 -0.60 -14.44 -27.79
CA THR A 334 0.13 -15.18 -26.73
C THR A 334 0.42 -14.27 -25.52
N GLU A 335 -0.01 -13.02 -25.54
CA GLU A 335 0.18 -12.09 -24.45
C GLU A 335 -0.67 -12.50 -23.24
N SER A 336 -0.14 -12.32 -22.04
CA SER A 336 -0.87 -12.63 -20.81
C SER A 336 -1.96 -11.61 -20.47
N GLN A 337 -1.92 -10.43 -21.07
CA GLN A 337 -2.89 -9.35 -20.91
C GLN A 337 -3.19 -8.75 -22.29
N VAL A 338 -4.46 -8.74 -22.67
CA VAL A 338 -4.95 -8.23 -23.94
C VAL A 338 -5.71 -6.95 -23.70
N GLN A 339 -5.18 -5.82 -24.17
CA GLN A 339 -5.85 -4.53 -24.00
C GLN A 339 -7.11 -4.48 -24.90
N ILE A 340 -8.21 -4.00 -24.30
CA ILE A 340 -9.44 -3.66 -25.02
C ILE A 340 -9.31 -2.21 -25.43
N GLN A 341 -9.43 -1.94 -26.74
CA GLN A 341 -9.28 -0.58 -27.27
C GLN A 341 -10.38 0.34 -26.75
N ARG A 342 -10.12 1.67 -26.76
CA ARG A 342 -11.01 2.65 -26.15
C ARG A 342 -12.45 2.59 -26.70
N ASP A 343 -12.60 2.46 -28.01
CA ASP A 343 -13.89 2.44 -28.70
C ASP A 343 -14.43 1.03 -28.93
N GLU A 344 -13.71 0.00 -28.51
CA GLU A 344 -14.08 -1.41 -28.66
C GLU A 344 -15.09 -1.80 -27.59
N THR A 345 -16.17 -2.47 -27.97
CA THR A 345 -17.15 -3.07 -27.07
C THR A 345 -16.94 -4.57 -26.99
N ILE A 346 -17.24 -5.16 -25.83
CA ILE A 346 -17.23 -6.61 -25.65
C ILE A 346 -18.67 -7.09 -25.85
N ASP A 347 -18.90 -7.89 -26.91
CA ASP A 347 -20.22 -8.39 -27.20
C ASP A 347 -20.81 -9.14 -26.01
N GLY A 348 -22.09 -8.91 -25.77
CA GLY A 348 -22.84 -9.50 -24.67
C GLY A 348 -22.74 -8.79 -23.34
N ALA A 349 -21.69 -7.99 -23.09
CA ALA A 349 -21.48 -7.37 -21.76
C ALA A 349 -22.53 -6.31 -21.42
N GLN A 350 -22.87 -5.42 -22.38
CA GLN A 350 -23.89 -4.39 -22.19
C GLN A 350 -25.29 -5.01 -21.97
N ASN A 351 -25.68 -5.92 -22.85
CA ASN A 351 -26.98 -6.62 -22.76
C ASN A 351 -27.09 -7.38 -21.43
N LEU A 352 -26.04 -8.10 -21.02
CA LEU A 352 -26.04 -8.83 -19.76
C LEU A 352 -26.13 -7.87 -18.55
N SER A 353 -25.50 -6.70 -18.61
CA SER A 353 -25.63 -5.68 -17.56
C SER A 353 -27.07 -5.20 -17.39
N GLU A 354 -27.75 -4.92 -18.49
CA GLU A 354 -29.15 -4.46 -18.50
C GLU A 354 -30.10 -5.55 -17.97
N ILE A 355 -29.92 -6.80 -18.42
CA ILE A 355 -30.73 -7.94 -17.93
C ILE A 355 -30.52 -8.14 -16.43
N LEU A 356 -29.26 -8.05 -15.94
CA LEU A 356 -28.98 -8.19 -14.50
C LEU A 356 -29.60 -7.08 -13.65
N LEU A 357 -29.72 -5.86 -14.16
CA LEU A 357 -30.44 -4.79 -13.45
C LEU A 357 -31.92 -5.12 -13.32
N SER A 358 -32.56 -5.59 -14.40
CA SER A 358 -33.96 -6.05 -14.35
C SER A 358 -34.16 -7.22 -13.38
N ILE A 359 -33.30 -8.23 -13.44
CA ILE A 359 -33.33 -9.37 -12.51
C ILE A 359 -33.16 -8.93 -11.06
N ALA A 360 -32.31 -7.92 -10.81
CA ALA A 360 -32.10 -7.41 -9.45
C ALA A 360 -33.36 -6.75 -8.90
N ASP A 361 -34.12 -6.06 -9.75
CA ASP A 361 -35.38 -5.42 -9.33
C ASP A 361 -36.49 -6.47 -9.11
N ASP A 362 -36.50 -7.57 -9.85
CA ASP A 362 -37.40 -8.71 -9.58
C ASP A 362 -37.06 -9.37 -8.20
N VAL A 363 -35.78 -9.49 -7.86
CA VAL A 363 -35.37 -10.06 -6.57
C VAL A 363 -35.71 -9.13 -5.41
N TRP A 364 -35.43 -7.84 -5.55
CA TRP A 364 -35.76 -6.79 -4.59
C TRP A 364 -35.61 -5.40 -5.23
N PRO A 365 -36.70 -4.59 -5.30
CA PRO A 365 -36.69 -3.25 -5.88
C PRO A 365 -35.70 -2.32 -5.12
N GLU A 366 -35.02 -1.42 -5.85
CA GLU A 366 -34.03 -0.51 -5.26
C GLU A 366 -34.64 0.48 -4.27
N ASP A 367 -35.85 0.92 -4.55
CA ASP A 367 -36.55 1.94 -3.74
C ASP A 367 -37.23 1.37 -2.48
N GLU A 368 -37.25 0.05 -2.31
CA GLU A 368 -37.90 -0.60 -1.18
C GLU A 368 -36.92 -0.84 -0.03
N LEU A 369 -37.28 -0.36 1.17
CA LEU A 369 -36.54 -0.58 2.40
C LEU A 369 -36.95 -1.89 3.06
N PRO A 370 -36.00 -2.87 3.25
CA PRO A 370 -36.34 -4.15 3.83
C PRO A 370 -36.69 -4.02 5.32
N SER A 371 -37.83 -4.60 5.73
CA SER A 371 -38.38 -4.50 7.08
C SER A 371 -37.91 -5.65 7.98
N ASP A 372 -37.81 -6.86 7.47
CA ASP A 372 -37.47 -8.06 8.22
C ASP A 372 -36.13 -8.70 7.78
N PRO A 373 -35.65 -9.75 8.47
CA PRO A 373 -34.39 -10.41 8.14
C PRO A 373 -34.35 -11.09 6.77
N ASP A 374 -35.44 -11.66 6.30
CA ASP A 374 -35.51 -12.37 5.01
C ASP A 374 -35.52 -11.37 3.86
N GLU A 375 -36.29 -10.30 3.98
CA GLU A 375 -36.30 -9.16 3.02
C GLU A 375 -34.87 -8.52 2.95
N LYS A 376 -34.18 -8.34 4.09
CA LYS A 376 -32.79 -7.86 4.09
C LYS A 376 -31.83 -8.80 3.37
N LYS A 377 -32.11 -10.09 3.36
CA LYS A 377 -31.34 -11.09 2.65
C LYS A 377 -31.56 -10.97 1.13
N LEU A 378 -32.82 -10.78 0.72
CA LEU A 378 -33.17 -10.54 -0.70
C LEU A 378 -32.59 -9.22 -1.21
N ALA A 379 -32.76 -8.14 -0.46
CA ALA A 379 -32.19 -6.84 -0.82
C ALA A 379 -30.67 -6.90 -1.01
N ARG A 380 -29.96 -7.67 -0.19
CA ARG A 380 -28.50 -7.90 -0.36
C ARG A 380 -28.17 -8.73 -1.59
N ARG A 381 -28.96 -9.74 -1.92
CA ARG A 381 -28.80 -10.51 -3.17
C ARG A 381 -28.99 -9.60 -4.38
N ALA A 382 -30.06 -8.82 -4.42
CA ALA A 382 -30.30 -7.82 -5.44
C ALA A 382 -29.15 -6.83 -5.56
N GLN A 383 -28.62 -6.32 -4.44
CA GLN A 383 -27.47 -5.42 -4.45
C GLN A 383 -26.20 -6.08 -5.03
N ARG A 384 -25.97 -7.37 -4.76
CA ARG A 384 -24.84 -8.10 -5.38
C ARG A 384 -25.01 -8.25 -6.89
N ILE A 385 -26.24 -8.46 -7.37
CA ILE A 385 -26.55 -8.53 -8.80
C ILE A 385 -26.34 -7.14 -9.43
N ARG A 386 -26.83 -6.05 -8.82
CA ARG A 386 -26.58 -4.67 -9.28
C ARG A 386 -25.10 -4.32 -9.31
N ASN A 387 -24.33 -4.72 -8.30
CA ASN A 387 -22.88 -4.51 -8.28
C ASN A 387 -22.17 -5.24 -9.43
N MET A 388 -22.62 -6.44 -9.80
CA MET A 388 -22.08 -7.17 -10.96
C MET A 388 -22.49 -6.49 -12.28
N ALA A 389 -23.72 -6.04 -12.38
CA ALA A 389 -24.19 -5.26 -13.54
C ALA A 389 -23.35 -3.97 -13.72
N GLY A 390 -23.08 -3.24 -12.64
CA GLY A 390 -22.19 -2.06 -12.67
C GLY A 390 -20.77 -2.38 -13.15
N LYS A 391 -20.20 -3.51 -12.71
CA LYS A 391 -18.89 -3.97 -13.21
C LYS A 391 -18.91 -4.32 -14.69
N LEU A 392 -19.97 -4.98 -15.16
CA LEU A 392 -20.17 -5.29 -16.58
C LEU A 392 -20.32 -4.00 -17.40
N ALA A 393 -21.11 -3.05 -16.94
CA ALA A 393 -21.29 -1.75 -17.59
C ALA A 393 -19.97 -0.98 -17.73
N MET A 394 -19.10 -1.01 -16.70
CA MET A 394 -17.76 -0.38 -16.74
C MET A 394 -16.87 -0.99 -17.84
N LEU A 395 -17.06 -2.25 -18.19
CA LEU A 395 -16.28 -2.96 -19.22
C LEU A 395 -16.97 -2.97 -20.60
N ALA A 396 -18.28 -2.76 -20.67
CA ALA A 396 -19.09 -2.92 -21.88
C ALA A 396 -19.05 -1.73 -22.82
N GLY A 397 -19.09 -0.53 -22.27
CA GLY A 397 -19.19 0.71 -23.03
C GLY A 397 -17.86 1.25 -23.55
N PRO A 398 -17.83 2.40 -24.19
CA PRO A 398 -16.59 3.14 -24.44
C PRO A 398 -15.87 3.35 -23.11
N THR A 399 -14.53 3.29 -23.15
CA THR A 399 -13.73 3.40 -21.94
C THR A 399 -14.03 4.70 -21.20
N ILE A 400 -14.37 4.61 -19.93
CA ILE A 400 -14.54 5.77 -19.04
C ILE A 400 -13.23 6.55 -19.04
N ASP A 401 -13.29 7.86 -19.20
CA ASP A 401 -12.11 8.71 -19.18
C ASP A 401 -11.29 8.46 -17.90
N GLY A 402 -9.97 8.31 -18.07
CA GLY A 402 -9.08 7.96 -16.97
C GLY A 402 -8.95 6.46 -16.67
N TYR A 403 -9.67 5.58 -17.37
CA TYR A 403 -9.60 4.12 -17.20
C TYR A 403 -8.99 3.40 -18.40
N VAL A 404 -8.44 2.22 -18.13
CA VAL A 404 -7.97 1.26 -19.12
C VAL A 404 -8.59 -0.10 -18.85
N ARG A 405 -8.94 -0.82 -19.92
CA ARG A 405 -9.58 -2.15 -19.87
C ARG A 405 -8.69 -3.20 -20.52
N TRP A 406 -8.69 -4.40 -19.93
CA TRP A 406 -7.97 -5.54 -20.52
C TRP A 406 -8.55 -6.88 -20.07
N ILE A 407 -8.21 -7.92 -20.83
CA ILE A 407 -8.46 -9.31 -20.46
C ILE A 407 -7.15 -9.90 -19.96
N GLU A 408 -7.13 -10.46 -18.77
CA GLU A 408 -5.99 -11.18 -18.22
C GLU A 408 -6.17 -12.67 -18.43
N GLN A 409 -5.26 -13.29 -19.21
CA GLN A 409 -5.27 -14.73 -19.46
C GLN A 409 -4.52 -15.46 -18.37
N SER A 410 -5.09 -16.57 -17.88
CA SER A 410 -4.39 -17.43 -16.97
C SER A 410 -3.43 -18.38 -17.72
N ARG A 411 -2.24 -18.52 -17.17
CA ARG A 411 -1.24 -19.49 -17.64
C ARG A 411 -1.37 -20.88 -16.98
N ASN A 412 -2.17 -21.00 -15.90
CA ASN A 412 -2.24 -22.17 -15.04
C ASN A 412 -3.63 -22.86 -15.05
N GLY A 413 -4.49 -22.58 -16.06
CA GLY A 413 -5.85 -23.14 -16.14
C GLY A 413 -6.89 -22.39 -15.27
N ASP A 414 -6.52 -21.29 -14.63
CA ASP A 414 -7.50 -20.43 -13.98
C ASP A 414 -8.34 -19.68 -15.04
N PRO A 415 -9.61 -19.35 -14.80
CA PRO A 415 -10.44 -18.66 -15.76
C PRO A 415 -9.89 -17.26 -16.08
N ALA A 416 -10.07 -16.80 -17.31
CA ALA A 416 -9.72 -15.47 -17.74
C ALA A 416 -10.45 -14.42 -16.86
N LYS A 417 -9.78 -13.31 -16.58
CA LYS A 417 -10.35 -12.17 -15.85
C LYS A 417 -10.53 -10.99 -16.79
N LEU A 418 -11.66 -10.32 -16.69
CA LEU A 418 -11.84 -8.99 -17.26
C LEU A 418 -11.50 -7.97 -16.21
N CYS A 419 -10.72 -6.96 -16.60
CA CYS A 419 -10.23 -5.94 -15.72
C CYS A 419 -10.45 -4.53 -16.29
N ALA A 420 -10.84 -3.59 -15.45
CA ALA A 420 -10.81 -2.16 -15.72
C ALA A 420 -10.20 -1.43 -14.52
N GLN A 421 -9.25 -0.55 -14.76
CA GLN A 421 -8.62 0.22 -13.67
C GLN A 421 -8.34 1.66 -14.12
N PRO A 422 -8.41 2.62 -13.17
CA PRO A 422 -7.96 3.97 -13.44
C PRO A 422 -6.43 4.02 -13.54
N PHE A 423 -5.89 4.75 -14.51
CA PHE A 423 -4.45 4.93 -14.61
C PHE A 423 -3.94 6.10 -13.76
N ASP A 424 -4.75 7.11 -13.49
CA ASP A 424 -4.45 8.19 -12.54
C ASP A 424 -5.35 8.11 -11.31
N VAL A 425 -4.75 8.07 -10.13
CA VAL A 425 -5.42 7.98 -8.81
C VAL A 425 -5.03 9.15 -7.90
N SER A 426 -4.31 10.12 -8.43
CA SER A 426 -3.71 11.22 -7.68
C SER A 426 -4.75 12.04 -6.91
N HIS A 427 -5.89 12.34 -7.54
CA HIS A 427 -6.96 13.12 -6.91
C HIS A 427 -7.61 12.37 -5.73
N TRP A 428 -7.79 11.03 -5.79
CA TRP A 428 -8.35 10.28 -4.67
C TRP A 428 -7.36 10.16 -3.50
N ILE A 429 -6.06 10.07 -3.78
CA ILE A 429 -5.05 10.06 -2.72
C ILE A 429 -4.93 11.46 -2.10
N ALA A 430 -4.97 12.52 -2.90
CA ALA A 430 -5.04 13.89 -2.40
C ALA A 430 -6.27 14.11 -1.52
N GLN A 431 -7.43 13.61 -1.93
CA GLN A 431 -8.67 13.64 -1.15
C GLN A 431 -8.54 12.86 0.17
N LEU A 432 -7.91 11.67 0.15
CA LEU A 432 -7.60 10.92 1.37
C LEU A 432 -6.68 11.72 2.31
N ALA A 433 -5.75 12.48 1.75
CA ALA A 433 -4.86 13.38 2.49
C ALA A 433 -5.57 14.64 3.00
N GLY A 434 -6.85 14.80 2.72
CA GLY A 434 -7.63 15.98 3.08
C GLY A 434 -7.44 17.17 2.16
N VAL A 435 -6.79 16.97 1.01
CA VAL A 435 -6.62 17.98 -0.02
C VAL A 435 -7.75 17.79 -1.04
N ASN A 436 -8.77 18.63 -0.98
CA ASN A 436 -9.91 18.59 -1.90
C ASN A 436 -9.74 19.71 -2.93
N ALA A 437 -9.49 19.33 -4.18
CA ALA A 437 -9.62 20.27 -5.29
C ALA A 437 -11.09 20.32 -5.71
N VAL A 438 -11.74 21.47 -5.57
CA VAL A 438 -13.08 21.68 -6.11
C VAL A 438 -12.93 21.99 -7.60
N PRO A 439 -13.46 21.16 -8.53
CA PRO A 439 -13.42 21.46 -9.96
C PRO A 439 -14.05 22.81 -10.24
N VAL A 440 -13.50 23.57 -11.17
CA VAL A 440 -14.03 24.90 -11.57
C VAL A 440 -15.53 24.82 -11.93
N ALA A 441 -15.96 23.73 -12.53
CA ALA A 441 -17.37 23.48 -12.87
C ALA A 441 -18.31 23.23 -11.67
N GLN A 442 -17.75 22.91 -10.50
CA GLN A 442 -18.48 22.66 -9.25
C GLN A 442 -18.23 23.74 -8.19
N GLN A 443 -17.52 24.81 -8.57
CA GLN A 443 -17.34 25.94 -7.65
C GLN A 443 -18.71 26.59 -7.35
N PRO A 444 -18.95 27.02 -6.11
CA PRO A 444 -20.18 27.70 -5.76
C PRO A 444 -20.40 28.93 -6.66
N ASP A 445 -21.63 29.22 -6.99
CA ASP A 445 -21.95 30.51 -7.62
C ASP A 445 -21.72 31.63 -6.59
N TYR A 446 -20.53 32.19 -6.61
CA TYR A 446 -20.09 33.19 -5.64
C TYR A 446 -20.91 34.47 -5.65
N THR A 447 -21.82 34.62 -6.61
CA THR A 447 -22.79 35.72 -6.67
C THR A 447 -24.07 35.41 -5.94
N ARG A 448 -24.29 34.19 -5.47
CA ARG A 448 -25.51 33.70 -4.85
C ARG A 448 -25.26 33.08 -3.48
N CYS A 449 -26.26 33.23 -2.61
CA CYS A 449 -26.25 32.55 -1.31
C CYS A 449 -26.34 31.02 -1.49
N GLU A 450 -25.43 30.27 -0.92
CA GLU A 450 -25.39 28.80 -1.02
C GLU A 450 -26.67 28.12 -0.47
N ARG A 451 -27.30 28.70 0.54
CA ARG A 451 -28.50 28.11 1.15
C ARG A 451 -29.81 28.39 0.38
N CYS A 452 -30.05 29.69 0.05
CA CYS A 452 -31.33 30.08 -0.55
C CYS A 452 -31.27 30.42 -2.04
N HIS A 453 -30.08 30.36 -2.64
CA HIS A 453 -29.78 30.64 -4.05
C HIS A 453 -30.17 32.03 -4.54
N ARG A 454 -30.54 32.98 -3.64
CA ARG A 454 -30.77 34.38 -3.98
C ARG A 454 -29.46 35.08 -4.24
N THR A 455 -29.47 36.03 -5.17
CA THR A 455 -28.32 36.89 -5.44
C THR A 455 -27.92 37.65 -4.19
N LEU A 456 -26.63 37.67 -3.88
CA LEU A 456 -26.08 38.44 -2.75
C LEU A 456 -26.18 39.92 -3.08
N SER A 457 -26.82 40.67 -2.21
CA SER A 457 -27.08 42.12 -2.39
C SER A 457 -26.72 42.96 -1.14
N ALA A 458 -26.30 42.31 -0.06
CA ALA A 458 -25.85 42.98 1.13
C ALA A 458 -24.43 43.52 0.96
N GLU A 459 -24.07 44.60 1.61
CA GLU A 459 -22.74 45.20 1.62
C GLU A 459 -21.67 44.21 2.12
N LYS A 460 -22.07 43.36 3.07
CA LYS A 460 -21.25 42.29 3.64
C LYS A 460 -21.92 40.94 3.45
N VAL A 461 -21.10 39.93 3.21
CA VAL A 461 -21.52 38.52 3.12
C VAL A 461 -20.76 37.68 4.13
N ALA A 462 -21.41 36.65 4.64
CA ALA A 462 -20.78 35.69 5.51
C ALA A 462 -20.19 34.53 4.66
N ILE A 463 -18.98 34.12 4.94
CA ILE A 463 -18.30 33.00 4.28
C ILE A 463 -18.13 31.89 5.30
N LEU A 464 -18.68 30.71 4.98
CA LEU A 464 -18.49 29.49 5.75
C LEU A 464 -18.00 28.38 4.80
N ASP A 465 -16.89 27.72 5.11
CA ASP A 465 -16.27 26.69 4.28
C ASP A 465 -16.05 27.13 2.80
N GLY A 466 -15.67 28.39 2.60
CA GLY A 466 -15.42 28.95 1.28
C GLY A 466 -16.67 29.21 0.43
N LYS A 467 -17.89 29.13 1.02
CA LYS A 467 -19.18 29.38 0.38
C LYS A 467 -19.85 30.63 0.93
N PRO A 468 -20.48 31.45 0.06
CA PRO A 468 -21.11 32.68 0.50
C PRO A 468 -22.54 32.47 1.00
N TYR A 469 -22.89 33.17 2.06
CA TYR A 469 -24.21 33.17 2.66
C TYR A 469 -24.71 34.62 2.89
N GLY A 470 -26.00 34.85 2.62
CA GLY A 470 -26.62 36.11 2.98
C GLY A 470 -26.80 36.22 4.52
N PRO A 471 -26.93 37.46 5.05
CA PRO A 471 -26.97 37.71 6.50
C PRO A 471 -28.02 36.86 7.24
N ASP A 472 -29.21 36.70 6.68
CA ASP A 472 -30.29 35.92 7.30
C ASP A 472 -30.09 34.41 7.19
N CYS A 473 -29.28 33.93 6.20
CA CYS A 473 -29.07 32.52 5.96
C CYS A 473 -27.97 31.96 6.81
N ILE A 474 -26.94 32.73 7.14
CA ILE A 474 -25.79 32.28 7.90
C ILE A 474 -26.16 31.79 9.30
N HIS A 475 -27.07 32.48 9.99
CA HIS A 475 -27.51 32.08 11.32
C HIS A 475 -28.21 30.71 11.41
N HIS A 476 -28.58 30.15 10.28
CA HIS A 476 -29.16 28.81 10.22
C HIS A 476 -28.16 27.68 9.88
N VAL A 477 -26.98 28.03 9.45
CA VAL A 477 -25.92 27.04 9.01
C VAL A 477 -24.70 27.15 9.90
N ASP A 478 -24.35 28.31 10.36
CA ASP A 478 -23.22 28.55 11.27
C ASP A 478 -23.67 28.41 12.74
N LEU A 479 -23.75 27.15 13.19
CA LEU A 479 -24.13 26.84 14.59
C LEU A 479 -22.97 27.04 15.58
N MET A 480 -21.75 27.19 15.09
CA MET A 480 -20.53 27.30 15.88
C MET A 480 -19.95 28.73 15.89
N GLY A 481 -20.45 29.63 15.05
CA GLY A 481 -19.95 30.99 14.90
C GLY A 481 -18.66 31.06 14.08
N ASP A 482 -18.42 30.10 13.17
CA ASP A 482 -17.20 29.98 12.40
C ASP A 482 -17.22 30.76 11.07
N ALA A 483 -18.33 31.42 10.74
CA ALA A 483 -18.46 32.16 9.48
C ALA A 483 -17.72 33.52 9.54
N GLU A 484 -16.94 33.75 8.48
CA GLU A 484 -16.22 35.01 8.27
C GLU A 484 -17.11 36.01 7.53
N THR A 485 -17.06 37.29 7.94
CA THR A 485 -17.81 38.37 7.28
C THR A 485 -16.86 39.22 6.43
N VAL A 486 -17.09 39.25 5.12
CA VAL A 486 -16.29 39.99 4.15
C VAL A 486 -17.16 41.02 3.39
N ASN A 487 -16.53 42.05 2.79
CA ASN A 487 -17.26 42.95 1.92
C ASN A 487 -17.64 42.23 0.61
N LEU A 488 -18.87 42.41 0.14
CA LEU A 488 -19.33 41.77 -1.10
C LEU A 488 -18.48 42.19 -2.33
N SER A 489 -18.09 43.48 -2.39
CA SER A 489 -17.21 43.99 -3.45
C SER A 489 -15.86 43.26 -3.51
N ASP A 490 -15.24 43.06 -2.34
CA ASP A 490 -13.95 42.40 -2.22
C ASP A 490 -14.07 40.91 -2.51
N TRP A 491 -15.15 40.28 -2.03
CA TRP A 491 -15.47 38.91 -2.34
C TRP A 491 -15.67 38.64 -3.85
N LEU A 492 -16.39 39.52 -4.55
CA LEU A 492 -16.63 39.37 -6.00
C LEU A 492 -15.41 39.74 -6.84
N ALA A 493 -14.50 40.58 -6.32
CA ALA A 493 -13.27 40.97 -7.01
C ALA A 493 -12.14 39.92 -6.93
N LEU A 494 -12.28 38.88 -6.11
CA LEU A 494 -11.29 37.80 -6.03
C LEU A 494 -11.22 37.05 -7.36
N ASP A 495 -10.04 37.02 -7.96
CA ASP A 495 -9.78 36.24 -9.17
C ASP A 495 -9.67 34.75 -8.82
N ARG A 496 -10.67 33.97 -9.22
CA ARG A 496 -10.79 32.53 -8.95
C ARG A 496 -10.60 31.65 -10.18
N THR A 497 -10.21 32.27 -11.31
CA THR A 497 -10.21 31.60 -12.60
C THR A 497 -8.97 30.74 -12.87
N GLU A 498 -7.87 30.93 -12.13
CA GLU A 498 -6.60 30.26 -12.43
C GLU A 498 -6.14 29.21 -11.41
N GLN A 499 -6.78 29.06 -10.24
CA GLN A 499 -6.39 28.02 -9.28
C GLN A 499 -7.60 27.27 -8.72
N PRO A 500 -7.60 25.93 -8.71
CA PRO A 500 -8.62 25.18 -8.00
C PRO A 500 -8.58 25.55 -6.52
N LEU A 501 -9.75 25.82 -5.92
CA LEU A 501 -9.86 26.04 -4.48
C LEU A 501 -9.43 24.77 -3.77
N LEU A 502 -8.28 24.79 -3.09
CA LEU A 502 -7.84 23.67 -2.27
C LEU A 502 -8.43 23.83 -0.88
N THR A 503 -9.36 22.95 -0.51
CA THR A 503 -9.84 22.83 0.86
C THR A 503 -9.09 21.72 1.57
N TYR A 504 -8.67 21.96 2.82
CA TYR A 504 -8.02 20.96 3.64
C TYR A 504 -9.00 20.40 4.67
N SER A 505 -9.01 19.08 4.84
CA SER A 505 -9.83 18.47 5.88
C SER A 505 -9.26 18.72 7.28
N ALA A 506 -10.07 18.47 8.31
CA ALA A 506 -9.62 18.54 9.70
C ALA A 506 -8.57 17.47 10.07
N LYS A 507 -8.27 16.50 9.18
CA LYS A 507 -7.35 15.39 9.41
C LYS A 507 -5.96 15.73 8.92
N ALA A 508 -4.94 15.31 9.68
CA ALA A 508 -3.55 15.28 9.20
C ALA A 508 -3.27 13.93 8.55
N THR A 509 -2.48 13.89 7.48
CA THR A 509 -2.09 12.63 6.85
C THR A 509 -0.56 12.55 6.71
N VAL A 510 0.00 11.42 7.15
CA VAL A 510 1.44 11.13 7.08
C VAL A 510 1.66 9.92 6.19
N PHE A 511 2.30 10.13 5.05
CA PHE A 511 2.76 9.07 4.15
C PHE A 511 4.21 8.74 4.47
N CYS A 512 4.50 7.51 4.85
CA CYS A 512 5.86 7.11 5.15
C CYS A 512 6.22 5.78 4.49
N SER A 513 7.49 5.60 4.13
CA SER A 513 8.05 4.34 3.67
C SER A 513 9.57 4.34 3.82
N ALA A 514 10.18 3.17 3.68
CA ALA A 514 11.63 3.06 3.52
C ALA A 514 12.11 3.44 2.11
N THR A 515 11.20 3.51 1.14
CA THR A 515 11.52 3.69 -0.29
C THR A 515 10.44 4.52 -0.98
N LEU A 516 10.57 5.85 -1.00
CA LEU A 516 9.67 6.77 -1.71
C LEU A 516 10.44 7.62 -2.73
N ALA A 517 11.65 8.06 -2.36
CA ALA A 517 12.50 8.85 -3.23
C ALA A 517 13.14 7.99 -4.33
N ALA A 518 13.01 8.41 -5.58
CA ALA A 518 13.56 7.71 -6.73
C ALA A 518 13.84 8.67 -7.93
N PRO A 519 14.92 9.48 -7.95
CA PRO A 519 15.88 9.74 -6.87
C PRO A 519 15.37 10.66 -5.76
N ASP A 520 14.30 11.38 -5.99
CA ASP A 520 13.62 12.31 -5.09
C ASP A 520 12.15 11.93 -4.85
N MET A 521 11.43 12.70 -4.07
CA MET A 521 10.03 12.46 -3.75
C MET A 521 9.05 12.78 -4.90
N ALA A 522 9.50 13.42 -5.99
CA ALA A 522 8.62 13.94 -7.03
C ALA A 522 7.76 12.87 -7.70
N HIS A 523 8.27 11.64 -7.84
CA HIS A 523 7.49 10.54 -8.38
C HIS A 523 6.27 10.22 -7.50
N PHE A 524 6.47 10.01 -6.20
CA PHE A 524 5.38 9.72 -5.26
C PHE A 524 4.43 10.93 -5.13
N MET A 525 4.97 12.13 -5.03
CA MET A 525 4.18 13.37 -4.92
C MET A 525 3.22 13.55 -6.10
N ARG A 526 3.68 13.27 -7.32
CA ARG A 526 2.81 13.30 -8.51
C ARG A 526 1.73 12.22 -8.44
N GLN A 527 2.09 10.99 -8.09
CA GLN A 527 1.11 9.89 -7.98
C GLN A 527 0.08 10.10 -6.87
N ALA A 528 0.45 10.84 -5.84
CA ALA A 528 -0.41 11.15 -4.70
C ALA A 528 -1.18 12.47 -4.88
N GLY A 529 -0.86 13.28 -5.89
CA GLY A 529 -1.47 14.60 -6.07
C GLY A 529 -1.15 15.61 -4.96
N LEU A 530 0.08 15.55 -4.39
CA LEU A 530 0.49 16.29 -3.21
C LEU A 530 1.75 17.15 -3.49
N PRO A 531 1.72 18.12 -4.42
CA PRO A 531 2.91 18.88 -4.80
C PRO A 531 3.51 19.70 -3.65
N ASP A 532 2.68 20.16 -2.70
CA ASP A 532 3.06 21.08 -1.64
C ASP A 532 3.15 20.41 -0.24
N ALA A 533 3.08 19.06 -0.16
CA ALA A 533 3.19 18.36 1.12
C ALA A 533 4.55 18.57 1.79
N LEU A 534 4.58 18.53 3.12
CA LEU A 534 5.82 18.53 3.87
C LEU A 534 6.67 17.31 3.49
N GLN A 535 7.96 17.50 3.23
CA GLN A 535 8.84 16.44 2.75
C GLN A 535 10.02 16.21 3.68
N MET A 536 10.38 14.95 3.85
CA MET A 536 11.59 14.56 4.56
C MET A 536 12.18 13.28 3.96
N GLN A 537 13.45 13.33 3.59
CA GLN A 537 14.24 12.15 3.29
C GLN A 537 15.28 11.97 4.40
N ALA A 538 15.06 10.98 5.26
CA ALA A 538 15.93 10.68 6.38
C ALA A 538 17.13 9.85 5.92
N ALA A 539 18.33 10.23 6.34
CA ALA A 539 19.51 9.41 6.17
C ALA A 539 19.35 8.06 6.91
N SER A 540 19.98 7.01 6.37
CA SER A 540 20.01 5.72 7.07
C SER A 540 20.73 5.87 8.41
N PRO A 541 20.21 5.21 9.49
CA PRO A 541 20.92 5.18 10.76
C PRO A 541 22.14 4.26 10.74
N PHE A 542 22.36 3.49 9.67
CA PHE A 542 23.42 2.50 9.57
C PHE A 542 24.62 3.01 8.77
N ASP A 543 25.82 2.63 9.20
CA ASP A 543 27.06 2.92 8.49
C ASP A 543 27.25 1.95 7.29
N TYR A 544 26.66 2.31 6.17
CA TYR A 544 26.84 1.56 4.92
C TYR A 544 28.27 1.66 4.37
N ALA A 545 28.96 2.79 4.60
CA ALA A 545 30.29 3.00 4.07
C ALA A 545 31.34 2.08 4.73
N GLY A 546 31.18 1.85 6.05
CA GLY A 546 32.05 0.95 6.81
C GLY A 546 31.65 -0.53 6.72
N ASN A 547 30.35 -0.80 6.59
CA ASN A 547 29.81 -2.14 6.76
C ASN A 547 29.41 -2.85 5.46
N ALA A 548 29.35 -2.15 4.32
CA ALA A 548 28.86 -2.74 3.09
C ALA A 548 29.63 -2.32 1.84
N LEU A 549 29.71 -3.25 0.88
CA LEU A 549 30.13 -2.93 -0.48
C LEU A 549 28.93 -2.95 -1.43
N LEU A 550 28.94 -2.09 -2.44
CA LEU A 550 28.04 -2.13 -3.58
C LEU A 550 28.83 -2.54 -4.82
N TYR A 551 28.65 -3.81 -5.22
CA TYR A 551 29.28 -4.36 -6.42
C TYR A 551 28.42 -4.02 -7.65
N LEU A 552 28.94 -3.20 -8.53
CA LEU A 552 28.39 -2.91 -9.85
C LEU A 552 29.44 -3.27 -10.90
N PRO A 553 29.17 -4.19 -11.84
CA PRO A 553 30.13 -4.60 -12.84
C PRO A 553 30.57 -3.42 -13.73
N SER A 554 31.68 -3.59 -14.43
CA SER A 554 32.15 -2.61 -15.41
C SER A 554 31.07 -2.32 -16.45
N GLY A 555 30.99 -1.10 -16.96
CA GLY A 555 30.11 -0.75 -18.08
C GLY A 555 30.36 -1.51 -19.38
N THR A 556 31.50 -2.22 -19.48
CA THR A 556 31.84 -3.12 -20.59
C THR A 556 31.35 -4.55 -20.40
N ALA A 557 30.81 -4.90 -19.23
CA ALA A 557 30.19 -6.22 -19.00
C ALA A 557 28.98 -6.41 -19.94
N PRO A 558 28.59 -7.65 -20.26
CA PRO A 558 27.44 -7.89 -21.13
C PRO A 558 26.17 -7.19 -20.61
N ALA A 559 25.43 -6.56 -21.51
CA ALA A 559 24.13 -5.99 -21.18
C ALA A 559 23.07 -7.12 -21.09
N PRO A 560 21.98 -6.96 -20.31
CA PRO A 560 20.93 -7.99 -20.18
C PRO A 560 20.28 -8.44 -21.48
N SER A 561 20.38 -7.66 -22.56
CA SER A 561 19.94 -8.03 -23.91
C SER A 561 20.94 -8.87 -24.71
N ALA A 562 22.19 -9.00 -24.23
CA ALA A 562 23.20 -9.78 -24.91
C ALA A 562 22.99 -11.28 -24.71
N PRO A 563 23.17 -12.14 -25.76
CA PRO A 563 22.94 -13.58 -25.67
C PRO A 563 23.76 -14.30 -24.60
N ASN A 564 24.96 -13.79 -24.30
CA ASN A 564 25.89 -14.37 -23.32
C ASN A 564 25.71 -13.80 -21.90
N TRP A 565 24.80 -12.82 -21.71
CA TRP A 565 24.64 -12.15 -20.41
C TRP A 565 24.26 -13.10 -19.27
N LEU A 566 23.32 -14.02 -19.48
CA LEU A 566 22.87 -14.91 -18.40
C LEU A 566 23.97 -15.88 -17.95
N ALA A 567 24.75 -16.41 -18.90
CA ALA A 567 25.89 -17.28 -18.57
C ALA A 567 26.97 -16.51 -17.79
N TRP A 568 27.26 -15.29 -18.19
CA TRP A 568 28.16 -14.40 -17.46
C TRP A 568 27.62 -14.06 -16.05
N ALA A 569 26.35 -13.71 -15.93
CA ALA A 569 25.74 -13.38 -14.63
C ALA A 569 25.73 -14.57 -13.66
N ILE A 570 25.52 -15.81 -14.16
CA ILE A 570 25.61 -17.04 -13.37
C ILE A 570 27.04 -17.24 -12.85
N ASP A 571 28.06 -17.00 -13.68
CA ASP A 571 29.44 -17.11 -13.22
C ASP A 571 29.82 -16.05 -12.18
N GLU A 572 29.38 -14.81 -12.36
CA GLU A 572 29.50 -13.73 -11.35
C GLU A 572 28.83 -14.13 -10.02
N MET A 573 27.61 -14.65 -10.07
CA MET A 573 26.89 -15.14 -8.88
C MET A 573 27.67 -16.25 -8.19
N ARG A 574 28.25 -17.18 -8.94
CA ARG A 574 29.09 -18.25 -8.40
C ARG A 574 30.27 -17.68 -7.62
N GLN A 575 31.00 -16.72 -8.20
CA GLN A 575 32.17 -16.11 -7.56
C GLN A 575 31.76 -15.33 -6.29
N LEU A 576 30.70 -14.52 -6.35
CA LEU A 576 30.18 -13.74 -5.23
C LEU A 576 29.75 -14.64 -4.05
N VAL A 577 28.99 -15.71 -4.33
CA VAL A 577 28.50 -16.65 -3.30
C VAL A 577 29.67 -17.41 -2.64
N LEU A 578 30.66 -17.83 -3.44
CA LEU A 578 31.84 -18.52 -2.91
C LEU A 578 32.70 -17.58 -2.05
N ALA A 579 32.81 -16.30 -2.43
CA ALA A 579 33.52 -15.29 -1.62
C ALA A 579 32.78 -15.06 -0.28
N ALA A 580 31.44 -14.95 -0.30
CA ALA A 580 30.60 -14.78 0.89
C ALA A 580 30.47 -16.04 1.76
N ARG A 581 30.87 -17.20 1.27
CA ARG A 581 30.69 -18.51 1.92
C ARG A 581 29.23 -18.82 2.26
N GLY A 582 28.30 -18.50 1.35
CA GLY A 582 26.84 -18.59 1.55
C GLY A 582 26.24 -17.35 2.26
N GLY A 583 25.10 -17.53 2.94
CA GLY A 583 24.33 -16.43 3.48
C GLY A 583 23.86 -15.48 2.38
N ALA A 584 23.40 -16.06 1.24
CA ALA A 584 23.21 -15.31 0.01
C ALA A 584 21.77 -15.35 -0.49
N PHE A 585 21.25 -14.17 -0.90
CA PHE A 585 20.04 -14.04 -1.70
C PHE A 585 20.43 -13.77 -3.15
N LEU A 586 20.03 -14.67 -4.04
CA LEU A 586 20.12 -14.51 -5.48
C LEU A 586 18.74 -14.19 -6.03
N LEU A 587 18.56 -12.98 -6.49
CA LEU A 587 17.31 -12.33 -6.80
C LEU A 587 17.15 -12.16 -8.31
N PHE A 588 16.12 -12.80 -8.88
CA PHE A 588 15.89 -12.85 -10.32
C PHE A 588 14.64 -12.11 -10.74
N THR A 589 14.72 -11.49 -11.90
CA THR A 589 13.57 -10.81 -12.53
C THR A 589 12.66 -11.77 -13.31
N SER A 590 13.09 -13.03 -13.50
CA SER A 590 12.26 -14.07 -14.15
C SER A 590 12.51 -15.46 -13.56
N TYR A 591 11.45 -16.27 -13.53
CA TYR A 591 11.53 -17.68 -13.10
C TYR A 591 12.47 -18.51 -13.97
N ASN A 592 12.50 -18.23 -15.27
CA ASN A 592 13.37 -18.93 -16.21
C ASN A 592 14.87 -18.74 -15.86
N ALA A 593 15.27 -17.49 -15.61
CA ALA A 593 16.66 -17.20 -15.21
C ALA A 593 16.98 -17.83 -13.84
N MET A 594 16.04 -17.75 -12.88
CA MET A 594 16.17 -18.35 -11.55
C MET A 594 16.38 -19.87 -11.63
N ASN A 595 15.49 -20.57 -12.37
CA ASN A 595 15.54 -22.03 -12.48
C ASN A 595 16.81 -22.50 -13.17
N ARG A 596 17.26 -21.81 -14.23
CA ARG A 596 18.52 -22.11 -14.91
C ARG A 596 19.71 -21.89 -13.97
N ALA A 597 19.79 -20.76 -13.26
CA ALA A 597 20.86 -20.51 -12.31
C ALA A 597 20.88 -21.54 -11.17
N ALA A 598 19.71 -21.90 -10.63
CA ALA A 598 19.57 -22.93 -9.60
C ALA A 598 20.05 -24.31 -10.08
N ALA A 599 19.73 -24.69 -11.32
CA ALA A 599 20.15 -25.96 -11.90
C ALA A 599 21.68 -26.00 -12.11
N GLU A 600 22.30 -24.90 -12.57
CA GLU A 600 23.74 -24.84 -12.82
C GLU A 600 24.57 -24.69 -11.52
N LEU A 601 24.12 -23.79 -10.58
CA LEU A 601 24.88 -23.43 -9.38
C LEU A 601 24.57 -24.32 -8.16
N GLY A 602 23.35 -24.85 -8.06
CA GLY A 602 22.92 -25.64 -6.91
C GLY A 602 23.85 -26.82 -6.59
N PRO A 603 24.22 -27.68 -7.57
CA PRO A 603 25.16 -28.75 -7.34
C PRO A 603 26.57 -28.29 -6.93
N ILE A 604 27.01 -27.13 -7.42
CA ILE A 604 28.30 -26.54 -7.06
C ILE A 604 28.31 -26.09 -5.60
N PHE A 605 27.26 -25.41 -5.16
CA PHE A 605 27.13 -24.92 -3.80
C PHE A 605 26.93 -26.10 -2.82
N ALA A 606 26.11 -27.07 -3.16
CA ALA A 606 25.89 -28.26 -2.33
C ALA A 606 27.20 -29.04 -2.09
N LYS A 607 28.07 -29.20 -3.13
CA LYS A 607 29.40 -29.82 -3.00
C LYS A 607 30.33 -29.04 -2.06
N ARG A 608 30.09 -27.75 -1.87
CA ARG A 608 30.82 -26.89 -0.94
C ARG A 608 30.21 -26.84 0.46
N GLY A 609 29.17 -27.66 0.72
CA GLY A 609 28.51 -27.75 2.02
C GLY A 609 27.50 -26.62 2.28
N LEU A 610 27.09 -25.84 1.26
CA LEU A 610 26.09 -24.81 1.38
C LEU A 610 24.69 -25.42 1.16
N THR A 611 23.73 -24.99 2.00
CA THR A 611 22.32 -25.36 1.81
C THR A 611 21.73 -24.55 0.67
N VAL A 612 21.15 -25.23 -0.31
CA VAL A 612 20.49 -24.60 -1.45
C VAL A 612 18.97 -24.59 -1.22
N LEU A 613 18.37 -23.42 -1.35
CA LEU A 613 16.93 -23.22 -1.24
C LEU A 613 16.43 -22.56 -2.53
N VAL A 614 15.36 -23.11 -3.12
CA VAL A 614 14.76 -22.58 -4.34
C VAL A 614 13.30 -22.22 -4.05
N GLN A 615 12.89 -21.03 -4.48
CA GLN A 615 11.51 -20.56 -4.34
C GLN A 615 10.55 -21.54 -5.04
N GLY A 616 9.47 -21.93 -4.34
CA GLY A 616 8.46 -22.86 -4.86
C GLY A 616 8.64 -24.32 -4.38
N GLU A 617 9.81 -24.71 -3.88
CA GLU A 617 10.03 -26.06 -3.32
C GLU A 617 9.41 -26.21 -1.91
N LEU A 618 9.32 -25.11 -1.15
CA LEU A 618 8.78 -25.07 0.21
C LEU A 618 7.84 -23.86 0.35
N ALA A 619 6.98 -23.91 1.36
CA ALA A 619 6.20 -22.75 1.76
C ALA A 619 7.12 -21.57 2.11
N LYS A 620 6.70 -20.35 1.76
CA LYS A 620 7.49 -19.11 1.89
C LYS A 620 8.07 -18.90 3.30
N LEU A 621 7.23 -19.11 4.34
CA LEU A 621 7.64 -18.96 5.74
C LEU A 621 8.65 -20.02 6.17
N GLU A 622 8.49 -21.27 5.71
CA GLU A 622 9.41 -22.36 6.02
C GLU A 622 10.76 -22.13 5.33
N THR A 623 10.77 -21.67 4.07
CA THR A 623 12.00 -21.28 3.38
C THR A 623 12.78 -20.22 4.16
N ALA A 624 12.07 -19.19 4.65
CA ALA A 624 12.68 -18.12 5.46
C ALA A 624 13.22 -18.62 6.80
N ARG A 625 12.47 -19.52 7.47
CA ARG A 625 12.91 -20.14 8.73
C ARG A 625 14.18 -20.96 8.51
N ARG A 626 14.24 -21.80 7.47
CA ARG A 626 15.42 -22.60 7.13
C ARG A 626 16.62 -21.73 6.80
N PHE A 627 16.43 -20.69 6.02
CA PHE A 627 17.51 -19.76 5.70
C PHE A 627 18.13 -19.14 6.95
N ARG A 628 17.28 -18.68 7.90
CA ARG A 628 17.76 -18.11 9.17
C ARG A 628 18.51 -19.12 10.04
N SER A 629 17.96 -20.32 10.18
CA SER A 629 18.54 -21.34 11.07
C SER A 629 19.85 -21.94 10.53
N ASP A 630 20.04 -21.95 9.23
CA ASP A 630 21.23 -22.49 8.58
C ASP A 630 22.42 -21.51 8.64
N GLY A 631 22.17 -20.22 8.41
CA GLY A 631 23.18 -19.16 8.41
C GLY A 631 24.14 -19.15 7.22
N ASN A 632 24.21 -20.23 6.42
CA ASN A 632 25.06 -20.35 5.22
C ASN A 632 24.26 -20.71 3.97
N ALA A 633 22.95 -20.69 4.05
CA ALA A 633 22.09 -21.05 2.91
C ALA A 633 22.25 -20.07 1.74
N VAL A 634 21.98 -20.57 0.54
CA VAL A 634 21.86 -19.80 -0.70
C VAL A 634 20.42 -19.93 -1.17
N LEU A 635 19.72 -18.80 -1.26
CA LEU A 635 18.34 -18.75 -1.72
C LEU A 635 18.24 -18.19 -3.13
N PHE A 636 17.67 -18.99 -4.03
CA PHE A 636 17.27 -18.56 -5.37
C PHE A 636 15.79 -18.14 -5.32
N ALA A 637 15.50 -16.88 -5.63
CA ALA A 637 14.16 -16.36 -5.55
C ALA A 637 13.87 -15.25 -6.57
N THR A 638 12.58 -15.01 -6.84
CA THR A 638 12.10 -13.88 -7.65
C THR A 638 11.54 -12.77 -6.74
N LYS A 639 11.18 -11.63 -7.33
CA LYS A 639 10.59 -10.47 -6.66
C LYS A 639 9.48 -10.84 -5.66
N SER A 640 8.58 -11.76 -6.00
CA SER A 640 7.47 -12.17 -5.15
C SER A 640 7.89 -12.75 -3.78
N PHE A 641 9.12 -13.19 -3.63
CA PHE A 641 9.63 -13.68 -2.36
C PHE A 641 10.04 -12.56 -1.40
N PHE A 642 10.44 -11.38 -1.93
CA PHE A 642 10.94 -10.26 -1.12
C PHE A 642 9.87 -9.61 -0.27
N GLU A 643 8.63 -9.61 -0.74
CA GLU A 643 7.53 -8.99 -0.04
C GLU A 643 7.06 -9.90 1.11
N GLY A 644 7.08 -9.35 2.35
CA GLY A 644 6.52 -10.02 3.52
C GLY A 644 7.41 -11.05 4.24
N VAL A 645 8.70 -11.17 3.90
CA VAL A 645 9.65 -12.00 4.65
C VAL A 645 10.73 -11.13 5.25
N SER A 646 10.82 -11.12 6.58
CA SER A 646 11.95 -10.50 7.29
C SER A 646 13.00 -11.57 7.55
N ILE A 647 14.23 -11.36 7.09
CA ILE A 647 15.39 -12.16 7.48
C ILE A 647 16.41 -11.17 8.01
N ASP A 648 16.64 -11.24 9.31
CA ASP A 648 17.48 -10.30 10.06
C ASP A 648 18.76 -10.99 10.54
N GLY A 649 19.82 -10.21 10.68
CA GLY A 649 21.05 -10.62 11.34
C GLY A 649 22.08 -11.30 10.43
N ALA A 650 23.11 -11.89 11.04
CA ALA A 650 24.31 -12.44 10.42
C ALA A 650 24.06 -13.57 9.39
N ALA A 651 22.82 -14.05 9.26
CA ALA A 651 22.46 -15.08 8.28
C ALA A 651 22.50 -14.57 6.83
N LEU A 652 22.30 -13.28 6.58
CA LEU A 652 22.33 -12.67 5.26
C LEU A 652 23.56 -11.79 5.10
N ARG A 653 24.48 -12.16 4.21
CA ARG A 653 25.74 -11.45 3.95
C ARG A 653 25.87 -10.96 2.52
N LEU A 654 25.10 -11.52 1.61
CA LEU A 654 25.16 -11.20 0.19
C LEU A 654 23.76 -11.09 -0.40
N VAL A 655 23.48 -9.99 -1.08
CA VAL A 655 22.28 -9.80 -1.90
C VAL A 655 22.70 -9.52 -3.34
N VAL A 656 22.31 -10.37 -4.27
CA VAL A 656 22.60 -10.22 -5.70
C VAL A 656 21.29 -10.05 -6.46
N VAL A 657 21.15 -8.98 -7.22
CA VAL A 657 20.05 -8.77 -8.17
C VAL A 657 20.59 -9.03 -9.58
N ASP A 658 19.93 -9.92 -10.33
CA ASP A 658 20.37 -10.32 -11.66
C ASP A 658 20.46 -9.15 -12.64
N LYS A 659 19.45 -8.33 -12.70
CA LYS A 659 19.37 -7.08 -13.49
C LYS A 659 18.38 -6.11 -12.90
N MET A 660 18.39 -4.86 -13.35
CA MET A 660 17.43 -3.83 -12.93
C MET A 660 16.00 -4.32 -13.14
N PRO A 661 15.14 -4.34 -12.10
CA PRO A 661 13.80 -4.93 -12.13
C PRO A 661 12.76 -4.03 -12.82
N PHE A 662 12.96 -3.75 -14.11
CA PHE A 662 11.95 -3.06 -14.90
C PHE A 662 10.70 -3.93 -15.06
N GLU A 663 9.54 -3.36 -14.79
CA GLU A 663 8.26 -4.03 -15.04
C GLU A 663 8.07 -4.28 -16.55
N ALA A 664 7.51 -5.45 -16.89
CA ALA A 664 7.06 -5.69 -18.26
C ALA A 664 5.91 -4.70 -18.60
N PRO A 665 5.82 -4.24 -19.86
CA PRO A 665 4.68 -3.42 -20.29
C PRO A 665 3.36 -4.15 -20.02
N THR A 666 2.42 -3.46 -19.40
CA THR A 666 1.03 -3.91 -19.20
C THR A 666 0.09 -2.87 -19.80
N PRO A 667 -1.17 -3.20 -20.11
CA PRO A 667 -2.13 -2.20 -20.59
C PRO A 667 -2.23 -0.99 -19.65
N LEU A 668 -2.18 -1.22 -18.34
CA LEU A 668 -2.20 -0.16 -17.34
C LEU A 668 -0.96 0.75 -17.43
N THR A 669 0.24 0.16 -17.48
CA THR A 669 1.48 0.96 -17.57
C THR A 669 1.59 1.71 -18.90
N GLN A 670 1.10 1.14 -20.00
CA GLN A 670 1.03 1.80 -21.31
C GLN A 670 0.06 3.00 -21.27
N ALA A 671 -1.11 2.85 -20.64
CA ALA A 671 -2.04 3.96 -20.45
C ALA A 671 -1.44 5.08 -19.59
N MET A 672 -0.72 4.75 -18.50
CA MET A 672 0.00 5.74 -17.69
C MET A 672 1.12 6.46 -18.47
N GLU A 673 1.82 5.75 -19.35
CA GLU A 673 2.84 6.34 -20.23
C GLU A 673 2.22 7.29 -21.24
N ALA A 674 1.07 6.91 -21.82
CA ALA A 674 0.33 7.76 -22.75
C ALA A 674 -0.16 9.05 -22.07
N ASP A 675 -0.74 8.95 -20.87
CA ASP A 675 -1.16 10.11 -20.07
C ASP A 675 0.03 11.04 -19.76
N LEU A 676 1.18 10.50 -19.42
CA LEU A 676 2.38 11.29 -19.18
C LEU A 676 2.88 11.99 -20.46
N LEU A 677 2.78 11.34 -21.63
CA LEU A 677 3.09 11.99 -22.91
C LEU A 677 2.16 13.17 -23.17
N ASP A 678 0.87 13.04 -22.91
CA ASP A 678 -0.11 14.10 -23.11
C ASP A 678 0.13 15.27 -22.14
N LYS A 679 0.39 14.97 -20.86
CA LYS A 679 0.80 15.96 -19.85
C LYS A 679 2.12 16.66 -20.23
N GLY A 680 3.08 15.93 -20.78
CA GLY A 680 4.33 16.49 -21.29
C GLY A 680 4.12 17.44 -22.47
N ARG A 681 3.26 17.07 -23.43
CA ARG A 681 2.88 17.95 -24.55
C ARG A 681 2.19 19.24 -24.07
N ALA A 682 1.25 19.10 -23.13
CA ALA A 682 0.55 20.23 -22.52
C ALA A 682 1.53 21.17 -21.79
N ALA A 683 2.61 20.61 -21.18
CA ALA A 683 3.69 21.38 -20.56
C ALA A 683 4.72 21.94 -21.58
N GLY A 684 4.49 21.80 -22.90
CA GLY A 684 5.37 22.35 -23.95
C GLY A 684 6.63 21.53 -24.23
N MET A 685 6.73 20.29 -23.72
CA MET A 685 7.86 19.39 -24.01
C MET A 685 7.85 18.92 -25.48
N GLN A 686 9.02 18.77 -26.10
CA GLN A 686 9.15 18.37 -27.50
C GLN A 686 10.34 17.41 -27.72
N GLY A 687 10.31 16.72 -28.87
CA GLY A 687 11.39 15.84 -29.33
C GLY A 687 11.77 14.77 -28.32
N LYS A 688 13.06 14.49 -28.20
CA LYS A 688 13.59 13.42 -27.34
C LYS A 688 13.26 13.60 -25.85
N SER A 689 13.09 14.85 -25.39
CA SER A 689 12.68 15.13 -24.01
C SER A 689 11.28 14.59 -23.73
N LEU A 690 10.33 14.81 -24.64
CA LEU A 690 8.97 14.28 -24.55
C LEU A 690 8.95 12.75 -24.65
N GLU A 691 9.67 12.16 -25.61
CA GLU A 691 9.72 10.70 -25.80
C GLU A 691 10.24 9.96 -24.57
N MET A 692 11.25 10.53 -23.91
CA MET A 692 11.86 9.93 -22.71
C MET A 692 11.14 10.28 -21.41
N TYR A 693 10.16 11.17 -21.43
CA TYR A 693 9.49 11.63 -20.23
C TYR A 693 8.77 10.50 -19.49
N PRO A 694 7.94 9.63 -20.11
CA PRO A 694 7.31 8.51 -19.41
C PRO A 694 8.32 7.53 -18.81
N PHE A 695 9.39 7.23 -19.55
CA PHE A 695 10.45 6.34 -19.06
C PHE A 695 11.09 6.91 -17.78
N ASN A 696 11.47 8.18 -17.79
CA ASN A 696 12.14 8.84 -16.67
C ASN A 696 11.18 9.13 -15.49
N ALA A 697 9.92 9.46 -15.79
CA ALA A 697 8.94 9.85 -14.77
C ALA A 697 8.17 8.68 -14.14
N LEU A 698 8.12 7.52 -14.80
CA LEU A 698 7.36 6.35 -14.33
C LEU A 698 8.23 5.10 -14.17
N ARG A 699 8.89 4.63 -15.25
CA ARG A 699 9.58 3.34 -15.23
C ARG A 699 10.85 3.35 -14.37
N VAL A 700 11.68 4.38 -14.52
CA VAL A 700 12.93 4.48 -13.75
C VAL A 700 12.65 4.61 -12.25
N PRO A 701 11.75 5.49 -11.77
CA PRO A 701 11.41 5.56 -10.35
C PRO A 701 10.85 4.26 -9.77
N ARG A 702 9.93 3.59 -10.45
CA ARG A 702 9.39 2.30 -9.99
C ARG A 702 10.48 1.24 -9.86
N MET A 703 11.33 1.12 -10.87
CA MET A 703 12.47 0.22 -10.83
C MET A 703 13.43 0.53 -9.67
N ILE A 704 13.71 1.82 -9.41
CA ILE A 704 14.58 2.25 -8.29
C ILE A 704 13.97 1.83 -6.94
N ILE A 705 12.68 2.06 -6.73
CA ILE A 705 11.98 1.67 -5.50
C ILE A 705 12.15 0.17 -5.24
N GLU A 706 11.92 -0.66 -6.25
CA GLU A 706 12.10 -2.11 -6.13
C GLU A 706 13.55 -2.52 -5.85
N LEU A 707 14.49 -1.89 -6.55
CA LEU A 707 15.90 -2.16 -6.35
C LEU A 707 16.37 -1.77 -4.93
N LYS A 708 15.93 -0.61 -4.42
CA LYS A 708 16.15 -0.19 -3.02
C LYS A 708 15.59 -1.19 -2.02
N GLN A 709 14.38 -1.71 -2.26
CA GLN A 709 13.76 -2.73 -1.40
C GLN A 709 14.54 -4.04 -1.38
N ALA A 710 15.05 -4.47 -2.53
CA ALA A 710 15.86 -5.67 -2.65
C ALA A 710 17.17 -5.52 -1.89
N LEU A 711 17.93 -4.46 -2.14
CA LEU A 711 19.25 -4.22 -1.55
C LEU A 711 19.17 -3.82 -0.06
N GLY A 712 18.13 -3.10 0.34
CA GLY A 712 17.89 -2.68 1.74
C GLY A 712 17.60 -3.83 2.71
N ARG A 713 17.63 -5.07 2.23
CA ARG A 713 17.53 -6.28 3.06
C ARG A 713 18.82 -6.64 3.78
N LEU A 714 19.97 -6.21 3.24
CA LEU A 714 21.28 -6.60 3.73
C LEU A 714 21.63 -6.00 5.10
N ILE A 715 21.44 -4.69 5.26
CA ILE A 715 21.83 -3.97 6.48
C ILE A 715 20.56 -3.56 7.24
N ARG A 716 20.32 -4.13 8.41
CA ARG A 716 19.17 -3.88 9.30
C ARG A 716 19.53 -3.55 10.73
N THR A 717 20.77 -3.89 11.11
CA THR A 717 21.34 -3.58 12.40
C THR A 717 22.69 -2.87 12.22
N SER A 718 23.19 -2.24 13.24
CA SER A 718 24.50 -1.57 13.21
C SER A 718 25.69 -2.54 13.04
N THR A 719 25.46 -3.83 13.28
CA THR A 719 26.48 -4.88 13.20
C THR A 719 26.43 -5.72 11.92
N ASP A 720 25.39 -5.52 11.10
CA ASP A 720 25.30 -6.26 9.83
C ASP A 720 26.35 -5.80 8.84
N THR A 721 26.97 -6.75 8.17
CA THR A 721 27.99 -6.49 7.16
C THR A 721 27.76 -7.35 5.93
N GLY A 722 28.13 -6.87 4.75
CA GLY A 722 28.01 -7.70 3.54
C GLY A 722 28.13 -6.94 2.23
N VAL A 723 27.73 -7.64 1.14
CA VAL A 723 27.83 -7.11 -0.21
C VAL A 723 26.46 -7.07 -0.89
N MET A 724 26.13 -5.95 -1.47
CA MET A 724 25.03 -5.76 -2.41
C MET A 724 25.59 -5.80 -3.83
N ALA A 725 24.98 -6.56 -4.73
CA ALA A 725 25.42 -6.65 -6.12
C ALA A 725 24.25 -6.48 -7.10
N VAL A 726 24.49 -5.74 -8.19
CA VAL A 726 23.54 -5.61 -9.30
C VAL A 726 24.25 -5.94 -10.60
N LEU A 727 23.90 -7.08 -11.22
CA LEU A 727 24.61 -7.63 -12.38
C LEU A 727 24.09 -7.06 -13.71
N ASP A 728 23.91 -5.76 -13.75
CA ASP A 728 23.43 -5.02 -14.91
C ASP A 728 24.38 -3.90 -15.27
N SER A 729 25.10 -4.06 -16.38
CA SER A 729 26.08 -3.08 -16.83
C SER A 729 25.48 -1.70 -17.14
N ARG A 730 24.15 -1.64 -17.43
CA ARG A 730 23.44 -0.39 -17.73
C ARG A 730 23.42 0.56 -16.53
N VAL A 731 23.57 0.06 -15.28
CA VAL A 731 23.68 0.92 -14.10
C VAL A 731 24.84 1.90 -14.24
N ARG A 732 25.98 1.47 -14.82
CA ARG A 732 27.13 2.34 -15.06
C ARG A 732 27.15 2.93 -16.48
N ALA A 733 26.66 2.22 -17.47
CA ALA A 733 26.74 2.61 -18.87
C ALA A 733 25.70 3.67 -19.26
N SER A 734 24.46 3.58 -18.75
CA SER A 734 23.39 4.49 -19.13
C SER A 734 23.43 5.83 -18.40
N MET A 735 22.81 6.86 -18.99
CA MET A 735 22.68 8.16 -18.34
C MET A 735 21.79 8.05 -17.09
N TYR A 736 20.59 7.46 -17.20
CA TYR A 736 19.68 7.27 -16.05
C TYR A 736 20.31 6.42 -14.94
N GLY A 737 21.17 5.46 -15.31
CA GLY A 737 21.91 4.66 -14.31
C GLY A 737 22.79 5.52 -13.43
N ARG A 738 23.57 6.43 -14.07
CA ARG A 738 24.49 7.32 -13.34
C ARG A 738 23.77 8.47 -12.63
N SER A 739 22.75 9.07 -13.25
CA SER A 739 22.10 10.27 -12.72
C SER A 739 20.95 10.00 -11.76
N ALA A 740 20.29 8.84 -11.85
CA ALA A 740 19.14 8.52 -11.03
C ALA A 740 19.33 7.25 -10.19
N VAL A 741 19.81 6.14 -10.78
CA VAL A 741 19.90 4.85 -10.07
C VAL A 741 21.01 4.88 -9.00
N ILE A 742 22.26 5.14 -9.38
CA ILE A 742 23.40 5.12 -8.42
C ILE A 742 23.17 6.07 -7.23
N PRO A 743 22.72 7.33 -7.41
CA PRO A 743 22.46 8.22 -6.27
C PRO A 743 21.33 7.77 -5.34
N SER A 744 20.43 6.90 -5.82
CA SER A 744 19.30 6.36 -5.04
C SER A 744 19.66 5.11 -4.25
N LEU A 745 20.76 4.44 -4.56
CA LEU A 745 21.16 3.20 -3.89
C LEU A 745 21.74 3.49 -2.50
N PRO A 746 21.78 2.48 -1.60
CA PRO A 746 22.43 2.64 -0.29
C PRO A 746 23.87 3.15 -0.44
N PRO A 747 24.32 4.09 0.40
CA PRO A 747 25.59 4.78 0.26
C PRO A 747 26.81 3.92 0.71
N ALA A 748 26.88 2.69 0.16
CA ALA A 748 27.98 1.77 0.38
C ALA A 748 29.18 2.07 -0.54
N GLN A 749 30.34 1.55 -0.21
CA GLN A 749 31.53 1.70 -1.05
C GLN A 749 31.34 0.99 -2.39
N LEU A 750 31.44 1.75 -3.49
CA LEU A 750 31.22 1.26 -4.84
C LEU A 750 32.44 0.54 -5.42
N VAL A 751 32.29 -0.74 -5.77
CA VAL A 751 33.34 -1.57 -6.36
C VAL A 751 32.88 -2.21 -7.68
N SER A 752 33.84 -2.55 -8.57
CA SER A 752 33.57 -3.17 -9.87
C SER A 752 34.41 -4.43 -10.13
N ARG A 753 35.31 -4.77 -9.22
CA ARG A 753 36.18 -5.93 -9.35
C ARG A 753 35.89 -6.94 -8.26
N ILE A 754 35.79 -8.20 -8.64
CA ILE A 754 35.44 -9.30 -7.74
C ILE A 754 36.49 -9.54 -6.65
N GLU A 755 37.77 -9.22 -6.95
CA GLU A 755 38.88 -9.36 -6.00
C GLU A 755 38.68 -8.46 -4.77
N LEU A 756 38.04 -7.29 -4.95
CA LEU A 756 37.73 -6.38 -3.84
C LEU A 756 36.65 -6.98 -2.94
N VAL A 757 35.69 -7.69 -3.51
CA VAL A 757 34.68 -8.42 -2.74
C VAL A 757 35.30 -9.58 -1.97
N GLN A 758 36.21 -10.33 -2.61
CA GLN A 758 36.94 -11.42 -1.96
C GLN A 758 37.81 -10.89 -0.80
N SER A 759 38.52 -9.79 -1.00
CA SER A 759 39.30 -9.12 0.05
C SER A 759 38.42 -8.68 1.21
N PHE A 760 37.26 -8.06 0.94
CA PHE A 760 36.30 -7.62 1.96
C PHE A 760 35.87 -8.79 2.87
N TYR A 761 35.45 -9.91 2.29
CA TYR A 761 35.08 -11.09 3.07
C TYR A 761 36.26 -11.76 3.76
N GLY A 762 37.48 -11.62 3.22
CA GLY A 762 38.71 -12.12 3.84
C GLY A 762 39.08 -11.36 5.13
N THR A 763 38.66 -10.11 5.29
CA THR A 763 38.89 -9.29 6.49
C THR A 763 37.85 -9.50 7.59
N LEU A 764 36.69 -10.08 7.25
CA LEU A 764 35.61 -10.33 8.23
C LEU A 764 35.92 -11.57 9.07
N PRO A 765 35.59 -11.57 10.37
CA PRO A 765 35.76 -12.76 11.20
C PRO A 765 34.92 -13.94 10.64
N PRO A 766 35.42 -15.18 10.76
CA PRO A 766 34.67 -16.34 10.33
C PRO A 766 33.36 -16.44 11.13
N VAL A 767 32.23 -16.57 10.43
CA VAL A 767 30.93 -16.71 11.09
C VAL A 767 30.88 -18.09 11.74
N SER A 768 30.96 -18.14 13.06
CA SER A 768 30.74 -19.35 13.83
C SER A 768 29.24 -19.58 14.00
N VAL A 769 28.58 -20.15 12.99
CA VAL A 769 27.22 -20.65 13.17
C VAL A 769 27.35 -22.00 13.89
N LYS A 770 26.88 -22.09 15.13
CA LYS A 770 26.67 -23.38 15.78
C LYS A 770 25.59 -24.13 15.01
N LEU A 771 26.01 -25.02 14.13
CA LEU A 771 25.12 -26.00 13.52
C LEU A 771 24.54 -26.89 14.63
N THR A 772 23.39 -26.55 15.14
CA THR A 772 22.57 -27.53 15.87
C THR A 772 21.99 -28.46 14.78
N ALA A 773 22.68 -29.58 14.58
CA ALA A 773 22.18 -30.63 13.71
C ALA A 773 20.77 -31.03 14.21
N PRO A 774 19.78 -31.17 13.33
CA PRO A 774 18.46 -31.63 13.74
C PRO A 774 18.58 -33.04 14.35
N PRO A 775 17.77 -33.39 15.37
CA PRO A 775 17.77 -34.71 15.98
C PRO A 775 17.67 -35.84 14.93
N ALA A 776 18.27 -36.96 15.20
CA ALA A 776 18.33 -38.09 14.27
C ALA A 776 16.94 -38.54 13.77
N GLU A 777 15.92 -38.45 14.63
CA GLU A 777 14.51 -38.73 14.35
C GLU A 777 13.94 -37.82 13.23
N VAL A 778 14.26 -36.53 13.22
CA VAL A 778 13.82 -35.57 12.19
C VAL A 778 14.51 -35.85 10.83
N ARG A 779 15.72 -36.41 10.83
CA ARG A 779 16.41 -36.84 9.61
C ARG A 779 15.76 -38.07 8.98
N GLU A 780 15.30 -39.00 9.80
CA GLU A 780 14.70 -40.25 9.33
C GLU A 780 13.25 -40.04 8.85
N GLU A 781 12.47 -39.20 9.51
CA GLU A 781 11.14 -38.78 9.03
C GLU A 781 11.23 -38.02 7.69
N LYS A 782 12.21 -37.14 7.55
CA LYS A 782 12.47 -36.40 6.30
C LYS A 782 12.79 -37.37 5.16
N ARG A 783 13.66 -38.35 5.39
CA ARG A 783 14.06 -39.36 4.39
C ARG A 783 12.86 -40.21 3.97
N LYS A 784 11.94 -40.54 4.90
CA LYS A 784 10.69 -41.27 4.61
C LYS A 784 9.71 -40.41 3.82
N ALA A 785 9.58 -39.14 4.15
CA ALA A 785 8.70 -38.19 3.45
C ALA A 785 9.18 -37.88 2.04
N GLU A 786 10.49 -37.70 1.84
CA GLU A 786 11.12 -37.51 0.50
C GLU A 786 11.00 -38.76 -0.38
N ALA A 787 11.18 -39.95 0.18
CA ALA A 787 10.98 -41.20 -0.52
C ALA A 787 9.51 -41.44 -0.93
N LYS A 788 8.56 -41.03 -0.10
CA LYS A 788 7.12 -41.07 -0.40
C LYS A 788 6.75 -40.11 -1.52
N LYS A 789 7.32 -38.89 -1.49
CA LYS A 789 7.12 -37.85 -2.51
C LYS A 789 7.72 -38.26 -3.87
N PHE A 790 8.90 -38.85 -3.86
CA PHE A 790 9.55 -39.38 -5.07
C PHE A 790 8.74 -40.53 -5.70
N LYS A 791 8.17 -41.44 -4.88
CA LYS A 791 7.27 -42.50 -5.36
C LYS A 791 5.97 -41.90 -5.96
N ALA A 792 5.41 -40.84 -5.40
CA ALA A 792 4.21 -40.19 -5.92
C ALA A 792 4.49 -39.50 -7.28
N ILE A 793 5.63 -38.85 -7.42
CA ILE A 793 6.07 -38.23 -8.70
C ILE A 793 6.28 -39.31 -9.78
N LEU A 794 6.89 -40.41 -9.44
CA LEU A 794 7.07 -41.55 -10.39
C LEU A 794 5.72 -42.16 -10.77
N ALA A 795 4.75 -42.24 -9.86
CA ALA A 795 3.41 -42.76 -10.17
C ALA A 795 2.62 -41.79 -11.07
N ALA A 796 2.73 -40.45 -10.84
CA ALA A 796 2.10 -39.46 -11.71
C ALA A 796 2.70 -39.44 -13.12
N THR A 797 4.02 -39.56 -13.24
CA THR A 797 4.72 -39.65 -14.56
C THR A 797 4.44 -40.96 -15.30
N ALA A 798 4.10 -42.03 -14.60
CA ALA A 798 3.68 -43.29 -15.20
C ALA A 798 2.21 -43.23 -15.66
N ALA A 799 1.36 -42.47 -15.01
CA ALA A 799 -0.04 -42.26 -15.40
C ALA A 799 -0.15 -41.36 -16.66
N ASP A 800 0.69 -40.34 -16.78
CA ASP A 800 0.75 -39.50 -18.00
C ASP A 800 1.25 -40.24 -19.25
N ARG A 801 2.08 -41.28 -19.09
CA ARG A 801 2.54 -42.11 -20.22
C ARG A 801 1.51 -43.13 -20.69
N LEU A 802 0.45 -43.37 -19.92
CA LEU A 802 -0.66 -44.27 -20.31
C LEU A 802 -1.83 -43.55 -20.97
N SER A 803 -1.81 -42.20 -21.04
CA SER A 803 -2.83 -41.43 -21.75
C SER A 803 -2.50 -41.06 -23.19
N ASP A 804 -1.28 -41.36 -23.68
CA ASP A 804 -0.82 -41.02 -25.03
C ASP A 804 -0.96 -42.18 -26.06
N GLU A 805 -1.57 -43.30 -25.68
CA GLU A 805 -1.91 -44.37 -26.63
C GLU A 805 -3.42 -44.59 -26.64
N ILE A 806 -4.18 -43.84 -27.45
CA ILE A 806 -5.36 -44.34 -28.21
C ILE A 806 -5.60 -43.38 -29.39
N PRO A 807 -5.43 -43.84 -30.65
CA PRO A 807 -5.96 -43.17 -31.82
C PRO A 807 -7.40 -43.68 -32.04
N PHE A 808 -8.35 -42.75 -32.09
CA PHE A 808 -9.52 -42.66 -33.00
C PHE A 808 -10.49 -41.58 -32.50
#